data_08243804fbef7310523186249ebcda1a
#
_entry.id   08243804fbef7310523186249ebcda1a
#
_cell.length_a   1.000
_cell.length_b   1.000
_cell.length_c   1.000
_cell.angle_alpha   90.00
_cell.angle_beta   90.00
_cell.angle_gamma   90.00
#
_symmetry.space_group_name_H-M   'P 1'
#
loop_
_entity.id
_entity.type
_entity.pdbx_description
1 polymer ?
#
loop_
_entity_poly.entity_id
_entity_poly.type
_entity_poly.pdbx_seq_one_letter_code
_entity_poly.pdbx_strand_id
1 'polypeptide(L)'
;MSDSANAQLDWDDQGQPLSRQFGDVYFCREGGLGETRHVFLAGNQLAERFAALPAGGRLVIGETGFGTGMNFLCAWQLFDRLAPADARLHFVSVEKYPLTPADLARALSLWPELTPWAGQLLEQYVAMHGGFQRLVLAGGRVILTLLIGDVLEQLPQLDARIDAWFLDGFAPAKNPEMWTDALFAQLARLSAPGASLATFTSAGFVRRGLIAAGFAMHRVPGHGKKWEMLSGRYEGPERLGDKPWYARPQRSPRREALVIGAGLAGCATAASLAARGWQVTLLERHAVIAQEASGNPQGVLYLKLSAHGTALSQLVVAGFGHTRRLLQRLQPDAWAACGVLQLAFDAKEAERQAKLAQAFPADLLQLLERQQAEAIAGVELPAGGLFYPEAGWVHPPALCQLLAEQPGVRLLTHSDALELRQVDDVWQALHGERILAEAPVAILAGAAEVQRFAPELPLKRIRGQITRLPQTAASAALGCVLCAEGYVAPARQGEHTLGASFDFHSQDCTPTAAEHAGNLDLLREISTDLAGRLHADTLDPADLQGRAAFRCTSPDYLPIVGPLADPGAFAAAYAALGKDARQVPDTPCPWRAGLYVNSGHGSRGLISAPLCGELLAAWLEDEPLPLPRTVAESCHPNRFTLRKLIRNTCPACRRLKGLPSRPPETILPPVHIPTGGISMSTPGHQQQDAMLKRLARVEGQIRGIQAMIRRGEDCEAIAQQFSAARKALDKAYQEMLACLLEETVLDPERDDAETLARVRAIFTKYT
;
A
#
# COMPACT_ATOMS: atom_id res chain seq x y z
N MET A 1 -2.49 -10.15 10.58
CA MET A 1 -3.12 -10.65 9.35
C MET A 1 -3.49 -12.08 9.66
N SER A 2 -4.77 -12.44 9.55
CA SER A 2 -5.24 -13.81 9.80
C SER A 2 -4.58 -14.78 8.80
N ASP A 3 -4.32 -16.01 9.23
CA ASP A 3 -3.88 -17.11 8.38
C ASP A 3 -4.85 -17.26 7.20
N SER A 4 -4.56 -16.65 6.07
CA SER A 4 -5.28 -16.91 4.83
C SER A 4 -4.72 -18.19 4.21
N ALA A 5 -5.08 -19.32 4.82
CA ALA A 5 -4.84 -20.60 4.20
C ALA A 5 -5.77 -20.73 2.98
N ASN A 6 -5.27 -21.30 1.89
CA ASN A 6 -6.12 -21.65 0.75
C ASN A 6 -7.20 -22.67 1.17
N ALA A 7 -8.34 -22.63 0.48
CA ALA A 7 -9.40 -23.61 0.69
C ALA A 7 -8.88 -25.04 0.51
N GLN A 8 -9.27 -25.93 1.42
CA GLN A 8 -9.02 -27.37 1.30
C GLN A 8 -10.25 -28.04 0.68
N LEU A 9 -10.06 -28.63 -0.50
CA LEU A 9 -11.13 -29.20 -1.27
C LEU A 9 -11.06 -30.73 -1.31
N ASP A 10 -12.23 -31.34 -1.34
CA ASP A 10 -12.47 -32.65 -1.93
C ASP A 10 -13.21 -32.48 -3.26
N TRP A 11 -13.10 -33.46 -4.14
CA TRP A 11 -13.77 -33.48 -5.43
C TRP A 11 -14.60 -34.73 -5.52
N ASP A 12 -15.88 -34.60 -5.81
CA ASP A 12 -16.72 -35.79 -6.02
C ASP A 12 -16.43 -36.46 -7.37
N ASP A 13 -17.07 -37.60 -7.63
CA ASP A 13 -16.89 -38.41 -8.84
C ASP A 13 -17.28 -37.62 -10.12
N GLN A 14 -18.04 -36.55 -9.97
CA GLN A 14 -18.44 -35.63 -11.08
C GLN A 14 -17.56 -34.39 -11.20
N GLY A 15 -16.57 -34.27 -10.33
CA GLY A 15 -15.64 -33.13 -10.30
C GLY A 15 -16.19 -31.87 -9.64
N GLN A 16 -17.24 -31.96 -8.81
CA GLN A 16 -17.71 -30.82 -8.02
C GLN A 16 -16.79 -30.58 -6.82
N PRO A 17 -16.44 -29.31 -6.54
CA PRO A 17 -15.64 -28.96 -5.38
C PRO A 17 -16.50 -28.96 -4.10
N LEU A 18 -16.01 -29.67 -3.08
CA LEU A 18 -16.56 -29.75 -1.72
C LEU A 18 -15.57 -29.14 -0.75
N SER A 19 -16.00 -28.19 0.05
CA SER A 19 -15.18 -27.64 1.14
C SER A 19 -15.03 -28.66 2.27
N ARG A 20 -13.79 -29.05 2.59
CA ARG A 20 -13.52 -29.93 3.76
C ARG A 20 -13.88 -29.25 5.07
N GLN A 21 -13.63 -27.94 5.14
CA GLN A 21 -13.84 -27.18 6.36
C GLN A 21 -15.32 -27.00 6.71
N PHE A 22 -16.18 -26.78 5.71
CA PHE A 22 -17.59 -26.53 5.93
C PHE A 22 -18.49 -27.72 5.61
N GLY A 23 -17.94 -28.79 4.99
CA GLY A 23 -18.69 -29.96 4.56
C GLY A 23 -19.85 -29.61 3.62
N ASP A 24 -19.65 -28.60 2.74
CA ASP A 24 -20.65 -28.10 1.82
C ASP A 24 -20.07 -27.91 0.41
N VAL A 25 -20.93 -27.98 -0.61
CA VAL A 25 -20.50 -27.82 -2.02
C VAL A 25 -20.46 -26.34 -2.40
N TYR A 26 -19.51 -25.98 -3.25
CA TYR A 26 -19.43 -24.61 -3.79
C TYR A 26 -20.55 -24.31 -4.77
N PHE A 27 -21.04 -25.30 -5.50
CA PHE A 27 -22.18 -25.20 -6.43
C PHE A 27 -22.73 -26.58 -6.74
N CYS A 28 -23.98 -26.64 -7.20
CA CYS A 28 -24.59 -27.86 -7.72
C CYS A 28 -24.40 -27.92 -9.25
N ARG A 29 -23.78 -28.97 -9.78
CA ARG A 29 -23.49 -29.12 -11.22
C ARG A 29 -24.75 -29.07 -12.08
N GLU A 30 -25.85 -29.69 -11.65
CA GLU A 30 -27.09 -29.78 -12.42
C GLU A 30 -27.88 -28.48 -12.46
N GLY A 31 -27.57 -27.51 -11.59
CA GLY A 31 -28.36 -26.27 -11.44
C GLY A 31 -27.58 -25.02 -11.03
N GLY A 32 -26.25 -25.09 -10.83
CA GLY A 32 -25.47 -23.98 -10.28
C GLY A 32 -25.57 -22.68 -11.06
N LEU A 33 -25.41 -22.72 -12.39
CA LEU A 33 -25.61 -21.54 -13.24
C LEU A 33 -27.06 -21.05 -13.23
N GLY A 34 -28.04 -21.96 -13.22
CA GLY A 34 -29.45 -21.64 -13.11
C GLY A 34 -29.77 -20.96 -11.78
N GLU A 35 -29.22 -21.47 -10.68
CA GLU A 35 -29.35 -20.89 -9.35
C GLU A 35 -28.75 -19.46 -9.30
N THR A 36 -27.51 -19.30 -9.78
CA THR A 36 -26.87 -17.99 -9.87
C THR A 36 -27.71 -16.98 -10.66
N ARG A 37 -28.17 -17.37 -11.85
CA ARG A 37 -29.00 -16.50 -12.73
C ARG A 37 -30.33 -16.15 -12.07
N HIS A 38 -30.97 -17.09 -11.38
CA HIS A 38 -32.24 -16.84 -10.72
C HIS A 38 -32.09 -16.03 -9.43
N VAL A 39 -31.24 -16.50 -8.52
CA VAL A 39 -31.11 -15.90 -7.18
C VAL A 39 -30.44 -14.54 -7.26
N PHE A 40 -29.26 -14.46 -7.89
CA PHE A 40 -28.43 -13.29 -7.78
C PHE A 40 -28.67 -12.29 -8.92
N LEU A 41 -28.74 -12.74 -10.18
CA LEU A 41 -28.90 -11.83 -11.29
C LEU A 41 -30.36 -11.34 -11.40
N ALA A 42 -31.33 -12.25 -11.46
CA ALA A 42 -32.75 -11.87 -11.54
C ALA A 42 -33.26 -11.28 -10.22
N GLY A 43 -32.85 -11.84 -9.06
CA GLY A 43 -33.22 -11.32 -7.74
C GLY A 43 -32.78 -9.87 -7.51
N ASN A 44 -31.71 -9.42 -8.18
CA ASN A 44 -31.23 -8.03 -8.19
C ASN A 44 -31.64 -7.23 -9.43
N GLN A 45 -32.45 -7.79 -10.33
CA GLN A 45 -32.91 -7.15 -11.57
C GLN A 45 -31.74 -6.63 -12.43
N LEU A 46 -30.65 -7.40 -12.53
CA LEU A 46 -29.43 -6.91 -13.19
C LEU A 46 -29.59 -6.73 -14.70
N ALA A 47 -30.42 -7.52 -15.35
CA ALA A 47 -30.66 -7.38 -16.80
C ALA A 47 -31.20 -6.00 -17.15
N GLU A 48 -32.23 -5.58 -16.44
CA GLU A 48 -32.88 -4.26 -16.61
C GLU A 48 -31.94 -3.13 -16.22
N ARG A 49 -31.21 -3.32 -15.12
CA ARG A 49 -30.27 -2.29 -14.58
C ARG A 49 -29.08 -2.09 -15.50
N PHE A 50 -28.51 -3.15 -16.06
CA PHE A 50 -27.39 -3.04 -17.02
C PHE A 50 -27.84 -2.38 -18.32
N ALA A 51 -28.99 -2.74 -18.83
CA ALA A 51 -29.54 -2.13 -20.03
C ALA A 51 -29.92 -0.64 -19.84
N ALA A 52 -30.27 -0.24 -18.62
CA ALA A 52 -30.64 1.13 -18.28
C ALA A 52 -29.44 2.02 -17.87
N LEU A 53 -28.22 1.51 -17.85
CA LEU A 53 -27.05 2.33 -17.52
C LEU A 53 -26.87 3.45 -18.54
N PRO A 54 -26.58 4.68 -18.11
CA PRO A 54 -26.21 5.75 -19.03
C PRO A 54 -24.81 5.47 -19.64
N ALA A 55 -24.50 6.14 -20.73
CA ALA A 55 -23.16 6.15 -21.31
C ALA A 55 -22.12 6.55 -20.25
N GLY A 56 -21.03 5.80 -20.15
CA GLY A 56 -20.02 5.96 -19.10
C GLY A 56 -20.49 5.70 -17.68
N GLY A 57 -21.70 5.14 -17.52
CA GLY A 57 -22.28 4.76 -16.24
C GLY A 57 -21.56 3.59 -15.58
N ARG A 58 -21.88 3.34 -14.31
CA ARG A 58 -21.33 2.20 -13.58
C ARG A 58 -22.37 1.54 -12.69
N LEU A 59 -22.12 0.28 -12.36
CA LEU A 59 -22.85 -0.46 -11.34
C LEU A 59 -21.86 -1.19 -10.44
N VAL A 60 -22.08 -1.13 -9.11
CA VAL A 60 -21.22 -1.74 -8.11
C VAL A 60 -21.96 -2.90 -7.45
N ILE A 61 -21.43 -4.11 -7.59
CA ILE A 61 -21.96 -5.32 -6.94
C ILE A 61 -21.06 -5.67 -5.77
N GLY A 62 -21.65 -5.94 -4.61
CA GLY A 62 -20.97 -6.50 -3.44
C GLY A 62 -21.37 -7.95 -3.23
N GLU A 63 -20.45 -8.80 -2.87
CA GLU A 63 -20.67 -10.23 -2.62
C GLU A 63 -19.98 -10.67 -1.34
N THR A 64 -20.61 -11.61 -0.64
CA THR A 64 -20.01 -12.35 0.48
C THR A 64 -19.77 -13.80 0.04
N GLY A 65 -18.49 -14.22 0.01
CA GLY A 65 -18.10 -15.56 -0.46
C GLY A 65 -17.89 -15.63 -1.99
N PHE A 66 -16.66 -15.36 -2.44
CA PHE A 66 -16.28 -15.44 -3.85
C PHE A 66 -16.32 -16.89 -4.38
N GLY A 67 -15.88 -17.83 -3.56
CA GLY A 67 -15.84 -19.24 -3.92
C GLY A 67 -15.09 -19.50 -5.23
N THR A 68 -15.80 -20.02 -6.23
CA THR A 68 -15.27 -20.29 -7.57
C THR A 68 -15.39 -19.09 -8.54
N GLY A 69 -15.91 -17.97 -8.07
CA GLY A 69 -16.15 -16.79 -8.92
C GLY A 69 -17.28 -16.93 -9.93
N MET A 70 -18.12 -17.97 -9.80
CA MET A 70 -19.20 -18.24 -10.76
C MET A 70 -20.21 -17.08 -10.83
N ASN A 71 -20.63 -16.52 -9.69
CA ASN A 71 -21.54 -15.38 -9.65
C ASN A 71 -20.96 -14.16 -10.36
N PHE A 72 -19.68 -13.88 -10.13
CA PHE A 72 -18.95 -12.82 -10.80
C PHE A 72 -18.93 -13.01 -12.33
N LEU A 73 -18.57 -14.22 -12.80
CA LEU A 73 -18.50 -14.52 -14.22
C LEU A 73 -19.87 -14.44 -14.90
N CYS A 74 -20.93 -14.90 -14.24
CA CYS A 74 -22.31 -14.77 -14.75
C CYS A 74 -22.76 -13.32 -14.81
N ALA A 75 -22.42 -12.52 -13.81
CA ALA A 75 -22.71 -11.08 -13.81
C ALA A 75 -21.95 -10.36 -14.92
N TRP A 76 -20.67 -10.69 -15.12
CA TRP A 76 -19.84 -10.13 -16.20
C TRP A 76 -20.37 -10.53 -17.58
N GLN A 77 -20.71 -11.81 -17.81
CA GLN A 77 -21.32 -12.27 -19.05
C GLN A 77 -22.61 -11.50 -19.38
N LEU A 78 -23.48 -11.29 -18.38
CA LEU A 78 -24.72 -10.54 -18.55
C LEU A 78 -24.45 -9.06 -18.83
N PHE A 79 -23.49 -8.46 -18.13
CA PHE A 79 -23.05 -7.08 -18.32
C PHE A 79 -22.53 -6.83 -19.74
N ASP A 80 -21.65 -7.71 -20.24
CA ASP A 80 -21.11 -7.60 -21.60
C ASP A 80 -22.18 -7.65 -22.69
N ARG A 81 -23.26 -8.38 -22.42
CA ARG A 81 -24.36 -8.54 -23.37
C ARG A 81 -25.32 -7.34 -23.40
N LEU A 82 -25.54 -6.67 -22.25
CA LEU A 82 -26.63 -5.72 -22.10
C LEU A 82 -26.20 -4.28 -21.83
N ALA A 83 -25.05 -4.07 -21.20
CA ALA A 83 -24.63 -2.74 -20.80
C ALA A 83 -24.01 -1.97 -21.97
N PRO A 84 -24.08 -0.62 -21.97
CA PRO A 84 -23.35 0.23 -22.92
C PRO A 84 -21.86 -0.11 -22.97
N ALA A 85 -21.24 0.05 -24.14
CA ALA A 85 -19.84 -0.33 -24.35
C ALA A 85 -18.84 0.40 -23.44
N ASP A 86 -19.16 1.62 -23.04
CA ASP A 86 -18.36 2.48 -22.16
C ASP A 86 -18.79 2.43 -20.69
N ALA A 87 -19.83 1.65 -20.35
CA ALA A 87 -20.23 1.40 -18.97
C ALA A 87 -19.20 0.51 -18.24
N ARG A 88 -19.16 0.59 -16.90
CA ARG A 88 -18.25 -0.16 -16.04
C ARG A 88 -18.96 -0.99 -15.00
N LEU A 89 -18.45 -2.18 -14.77
CA LEU A 89 -18.86 -3.07 -13.69
C LEU A 89 -17.76 -3.12 -12.62
N HIS A 90 -18.12 -2.75 -11.39
CA HIS A 90 -17.29 -3.02 -10.22
C HIS A 90 -17.90 -4.19 -9.46
N PHE A 91 -17.09 -5.19 -9.19
CA PHE A 91 -17.48 -6.34 -8.40
C PHE A 91 -16.53 -6.44 -7.20
N VAL A 92 -17.07 -6.33 -6.00
CA VAL A 92 -16.32 -6.44 -4.74
C VAL A 92 -16.77 -7.69 -4.02
N SER A 93 -15.88 -8.64 -3.82
CA SER A 93 -16.22 -9.90 -3.15
C SER A 93 -15.26 -10.18 -2.00
N VAL A 94 -15.78 -10.72 -0.91
CA VAL A 94 -14.98 -11.18 0.24
C VAL A 94 -14.79 -12.68 0.16
N GLU A 95 -13.56 -13.15 0.42
CA GLU A 95 -13.25 -14.56 0.47
C GLU A 95 -12.24 -14.87 1.59
N LYS A 96 -12.62 -15.73 2.52
CA LYS A 96 -11.75 -16.09 3.65
C LYS A 96 -10.69 -17.09 3.25
N TYR A 97 -11.03 -18.04 2.40
CA TYR A 97 -10.21 -19.16 1.97
C TYR A 97 -10.19 -19.25 0.44
N PRO A 98 -9.37 -18.42 -0.23
CA PRO A 98 -9.34 -18.41 -1.69
C PRO A 98 -8.90 -19.77 -2.24
N LEU A 99 -9.46 -20.15 -3.37
CA LEU A 99 -9.02 -21.33 -4.12
C LEU A 99 -7.59 -21.13 -4.63
N THR A 100 -6.84 -22.22 -4.76
CA THR A 100 -5.60 -22.16 -5.52
C THR A 100 -5.89 -21.88 -7.00
N PRO A 101 -4.96 -21.30 -7.79
CA PRO A 101 -5.18 -21.11 -9.23
C PRO A 101 -5.53 -22.41 -9.96
N ALA A 102 -4.95 -23.53 -9.55
CA ALA A 102 -5.21 -24.86 -10.13
C ALA A 102 -6.64 -25.35 -9.81
N ASP A 103 -7.08 -25.21 -8.56
CA ASP A 103 -8.43 -25.60 -8.15
C ASP A 103 -9.49 -24.70 -8.79
N LEU A 104 -9.22 -23.40 -8.88
CA LEU A 104 -10.09 -22.45 -9.57
C LEU A 104 -10.25 -22.82 -11.04
N ALA A 105 -9.15 -23.09 -11.74
CA ALA A 105 -9.16 -23.49 -13.15
C ALA A 105 -9.96 -24.82 -13.33
N ARG A 106 -9.74 -25.79 -12.44
CA ARG A 106 -10.48 -27.06 -12.46
C ARG A 106 -11.98 -26.85 -12.23
N ALA A 107 -12.39 -26.05 -11.25
CA ALA A 107 -13.78 -25.76 -10.99
C ALA A 107 -14.46 -25.05 -12.16
N LEU A 108 -13.80 -24.07 -12.77
CA LEU A 108 -14.34 -23.30 -13.89
C LEU A 108 -14.39 -24.11 -15.20
N SER A 109 -13.55 -25.13 -15.37
CA SER A 109 -13.62 -26.03 -16.53
C SER A 109 -14.94 -26.80 -16.67
N LEU A 110 -15.72 -26.88 -15.59
CA LEU A 110 -17.07 -27.49 -15.60
C LEU A 110 -18.12 -26.61 -16.33
N TRP A 111 -17.80 -25.38 -16.64
CA TRP A 111 -18.70 -24.39 -17.21
C TRP A 111 -18.20 -23.83 -18.56
N PRO A 112 -18.26 -24.63 -19.67
CA PRO A 112 -17.75 -24.20 -20.98
C PRO A 112 -18.33 -22.87 -21.48
N GLU A 113 -19.57 -22.55 -21.11
CA GLU A 113 -20.26 -21.31 -21.50
C GLU A 113 -19.66 -20.05 -20.84
N LEU A 114 -18.84 -20.18 -19.79
CA LEU A 114 -18.14 -19.09 -19.12
C LEU A 114 -16.66 -18.98 -19.56
N THR A 115 -16.16 -19.87 -20.40
CA THR A 115 -14.74 -19.97 -20.80
C THR A 115 -14.09 -18.63 -21.19
N PRO A 116 -14.71 -17.74 -22.00
CA PRO A 116 -14.06 -16.49 -22.40
C PRO A 116 -13.78 -15.54 -21.24
N TRP A 117 -14.65 -15.51 -20.22
CA TRP A 117 -14.51 -14.67 -19.03
C TRP A 117 -13.63 -15.37 -17.99
N ALA A 118 -13.78 -16.67 -17.83
CA ALA A 118 -12.95 -17.49 -16.94
C ALA A 118 -11.49 -17.44 -17.33
N GLY A 119 -11.15 -17.46 -18.63
CA GLY A 119 -9.79 -17.33 -19.12
C GLY A 119 -9.14 -16.02 -18.69
N GLN A 120 -9.83 -14.89 -18.83
CA GLN A 120 -9.33 -13.59 -18.39
C GLN A 120 -9.17 -13.51 -16.87
N LEU A 121 -10.11 -14.10 -16.11
CA LEU A 121 -10.00 -14.17 -14.65
C LEU A 121 -8.76 -14.97 -14.25
N LEU A 122 -8.58 -16.17 -14.79
CA LEU A 122 -7.45 -17.06 -14.47
C LEU A 122 -6.10 -16.45 -14.81
N GLU A 123 -6.00 -15.74 -15.95
CA GLU A 123 -4.80 -15.00 -16.33
C GLU A 123 -4.42 -13.95 -15.27
N GLN A 124 -5.41 -13.28 -14.67
CA GLN A 124 -5.18 -12.26 -13.65
C GLN A 124 -5.16 -12.80 -12.22
N TYR A 125 -5.51 -14.08 -12.01
CA TYR A 125 -5.59 -14.70 -10.68
C TYR A 125 -4.21 -15.17 -10.21
N VAL A 126 -3.27 -14.24 -10.09
CA VAL A 126 -1.88 -14.46 -9.65
C VAL A 126 -1.56 -13.57 -8.46
N ALA A 127 -0.62 -13.99 -7.62
CA ALA A 127 -0.19 -13.28 -6.42
C ALA A 127 -1.37 -12.85 -5.54
N MET A 128 -2.28 -13.80 -5.26
CA MET A 128 -3.52 -13.60 -4.51
C MET A 128 -3.26 -13.76 -3.01
N HIS A 129 -2.63 -12.75 -2.40
CA HIS A 129 -2.31 -12.75 -0.98
C HIS A 129 -3.36 -12.02 -0.16
N GLY A 130 -3.36 -12.22 1.17
CA GLY A 130 -4.34 -11.64 2.09
C GLY A 130 -4.50 -10.12 2.00
N GLY A 131 -5.72 -9.62 2.24
CA GLY A 131 -6.10 -8.21 2.11
C GLY A 131 -6.75 -7.89 0.77
N PHE A 132 -6.67 -6.64 0.33
CA PHE A 132 -7.33 -6.15 -0.89
C PHE A 132 -6.52 -6.50 -2.15
N GLN A 133 -7.16 -7.17 -3.10
CA GLN A 133 -6.57 -7.55 -4.38
C GLN A 133 -7.41 -6.97 -5.53
N ARG A 134 -6.84 -6.01 -6.27
CA ARG A 134 -7.49 -5.35 -7.41
C ARG A 134 -7.10 -6.03 -8.72
N LEU A 135 -8.10 -6.55 -9.46
CA LEU A 135 -7.94 -7.08 -10.81
C LEU A 135 -8.66 -6.16 -11.80
N VAL A 136 -7.94 -5.74 -12.84
CA VAL A 136 -8.46 -4.87 -13.91
C VAL A 136 -8.64 -5.72 -15.17
N LEU A 137 -9.88 -5.98 -15.53
CA LEU A 137 -10.29 -6.92 -16.57
C LEU A 137 -10.97 -6.17 -17.73
N ALA A 138 -11.07 -6.82 -18.88
CA ALA A 138 -11.71 -6.25 -20.07
C ALA A 138 -11.25 -4.82 -20.40
N GLY A 139 -9.93 -4.55 -20.31
CA GLY A 139 -9.38 -3.21 -20.59
C GLY A 139 -9.81 -2.12 -19.60
N GLY A 140 -10.23 -2.48 -18.37
CA GLY A 140 -10.72 -1.55 -17.35
C GLY A 140 -12.25 -1.40 -17.33
N ARG A 141 -12.97 -2.11 -18.20
CA ARG A 141 -14.43 -2.10 -18.22
C ARG A 141 -15.05 -2.90 -17.07
N VAL A 142 -14.32 -3.93 -16.60
CA VAL A 142 -14.71 -4.76 -15.45
C VAL A 142 -13.59 -4.74 -14.42
N ILE A 143 -13.92 -4.39 -13.20
CA ILE A 143 -12.98 -4.27 -12.09
C ILE A 143 -13.46 -5.17 -10.96
N LEU A 144 -12.66 -6.21 -10.66
CA LEU A 144 -12.87 -7.10 -9.54
C LEU A 144 -11.95 -6.68 -8.39
N THR A 145 -12.52 -6.51 -7.20
CA THR A 145 -11.75 -6.31 -5.95
C THR A 145 -12.05 -7.47 -5.01
N LEU A 146 -11.08 -8.36 -4.83
CA LEU A 146 -11.18 -9.45 -3.86
C LEU A 146 -10.63 -8.99 -2.51
N LEU A 147 -11.43 -9.16 -1.47
CA LEU A 147 -11.08 -8.88 -0.09
C LEU A 147 -10.76 -10.23 0.58
N ILE A 148 -9.48 -10.60 0.59
CA ILE A 148 -9.05 -11.91 1.10
C ILE A 148 -8.86 -11.83 2.61
N GLY A 149 -9.72 -12.54 3.36
CA GLY A 149 -9.74 -12.56 4.82
C GLY A 149 -11.14 -12.62 5.39
N ASP A 150 -11.26 -12.52 6.71
CA ASP A 150 -12.54 -12.57 7.41
C ASP A 150 -13.46 -11.40 7.04
N VAL A 151 -14.73 -11.68 6.79
CA VAL A 151 -15.72 -10.69 6.32
C VAL A 151 -15.92 -9.55 7.31
N LEU A 152 -15.87 -9.82 8.62
CA LEU A 152 -16.02 -8.81 9.68
C LEU A 152 -14.74 -8.00 9.91
N GLU A 153 -13.61 -8.45 9.39
CA GLU A 153 -12.37 -7.65 9.34
C GLU A 153 -12.26 -6.83 8.06
N GLN A 154 -12.66 -7.39 6.92
CA GLN A 154 -12.46 -6.78 5.62
C GLN A 154 -13.52 -5.72 5.28
N LEU A 155 -14.81 -6.02 5.46
CA LEU A 155 -15.88 -5.06 5.12
C LEU A 155 -15.80 -3.74 5.90
N PRO A 156 -15.46 -3.68 7.20
CA PRO A 156 -15.25 -2.41 7.90
C PRO A 156 -14.18 -1.51 7.28
N GLN A 157 -13.22 -2.11 6.56
CA GLN A 157 -12.14 -1.39 5.87
C GLN A 157 -12.51 -0.99 4.44
N LEU A 158 -13.61 -1.48 3.90
CA LEU A 158 -14.06 -1.13 2.55
C LEU A 158 -14.66 0.28 2.54
N ASP A 159 -14.20 1.09 1.59
CA ASP A 159 -14.80 2.36 1.20
C ASP A 159 -15.43 2.19 -0.19
N ALA A 160 -16.74 2.00 -0.20
CA ALA A 160 -17.55 1.78 -1.40
C ALA A 160 -19.02 2.14 -1.15
N ARG A 161 -19.74 2.34 -2.25
CA ARG A 161 -21.22 2.38 -2.29
C ARG A 161 -21.69 1.25 -3.19
N ILE A 162 -22.36 0.28 -2.61
CA ILE A 162 -22.82 -0.95 -3.28
C ILE A 162 -24.24 -0.76 -3.76
N ASP A 163 -24.47 -1.02 -5.05
CA ASP A 163 -25.79 -0.91 -5.69
C ASP A 163 -26.58 -2.21 -5.61
N ALA A 164 -25.90 -3.37 -5.58
CA ALA A 164 -26.53 -4.68 -5.50
C ALA A 164 -25.72 -5.63 -4.66
N TRP A 165 -26.34 -6.36 -3.74
CA TRP A 165 -25.71 -7.35 -2.91
C TRP A 165 -26.05 -8.77 -3.34
N PHE A 166 -25.01 -9.59 -3.50
CA PHE A 166 -25.08 -11.05 -3.55
C PHE A 166 -24.71 -11.57 -2.17
N LEU A 167 -25.71 -11.81 -1.31
CA LEU A 167 -25.45 -12.37 0.01
C LEU A 167 -25.35 -13.89 -0.14
N ASP A 168 -24.15 -14.34 -0.44
CA ASP A 168 -23.80 -15.71 -0.72
C ASP A 168 -22.82 -16.27 0.33
N GLY A 169 -22.51 -17.54 0.26
CA GLY A 169 -21.65 -18.32 1.15
C GLY A 169 -22.25 -19.68 1.48
N PHE A 170 -21.56 -20.46 2.29
CA PHE A 170 -22.09 -21.73 2.75
C PHE A 170 -23.36 -21.55 3.60
N ALA A 171 -24.22 -22.57 3.57
CA ALA A 171 -25.52 -22.52 4.24
C ALA A 171 -25.42 -22.03 5.70
N PRO A 172 -26.40 -21.27 6.21
CA PRO A 172 -26.34 -20.71 7.58
C PRO A 172 -26.10 -21.73 8.69
N ALA A 173 -26.54 -22.97 8.49
CA ALA A 173 -26.26 -24.07 9.43
C ALA A 173 -24.83 -24.62 9.37
N LYS A 174 -24.11 -24.40 8.25
CA LYS A 174 -22.75 -24.85 8.00
C LYS A 174 -21.71 -23.77 8.35
N ASN A 175 -22.04 -22.50 8.13
CA ASN A 175 -21.17 -21.36 8.37
C ASN A 175 -21.95 -20.22 9.07
N PRO A 176 -22.35 -20.39 10.34
CA PRO A 176 -23.16 -19.40 11.05
C PRO A 176 -22.47 -18.05 11.22
N GLU A 177 -21.14 -17.99 11.21
CA GLU A 177 -20.36 -16.76 11.38
C GLU A 177 -20.60 -15.75 10.24
N MET A 178 -20.97 -16.22 9.06
CA MET A 178 -21.31 -15.39 7.88
C MET A 178 -22.74 -14.80 7.92
N TRP A 179 -23.56 -15.12 8.95
CA TRP A 179 -24.98 -14.76 8.96
C TRP A 179 -25.36 -14.03 10.26
N THR A 180 -24.56 -13.01 10.62
CA THR A 180 -24.68 -12.28 11.90
C THR A 180 -25.23 -10.87 11.70
N ASP A 181 -25.82 -10.30 12.75
CA ASP A 181 -26.27 -8.90 12.78
C ASP A 181 -25.09 -7.93 12.51
N ALA A 182 -23.88 -8.28 12.94
CA ALA A 182 -22.68 -7.49 12.66
C ALA A 182 -22.38 -7.42 11.15
N LEU A 183 -22.52 -8.53 10.43
CA LEU A 183 -22.42 -8.54 8.96
C LEU A 183 -23.51 -7.68 8.33
N PHE A 184 -24.77 -7.85 8.73
CA PHE A 184 -25.90 -7.11 8.15
C PHE A 184 -25.75 -5.59 8.37
N ALA A 185 -25.20 -5.17 9.50
CA ALA A 185 -24.85 -3.77 9.74
C ALA A 185 -23.77 -3.23 8.77
N GLN A 186 -22.79 -4.06 8.38
CA GLN A 186 -21.80 -3.68 7.37
C GLN A 186 -22.40 -3.60 5.97
N LEU A 187 -23.29 -4.53 5.61
CA LEU A 187 -24.02 -4.45 4.33
C LEU A 187 -24.81 -3.14 4.25
N ALA A 188 -25.55 -2.80 5.31
CA ALA A 188 -26.31 -1.54 5.39
C ALA A 188 -25.41 -0.30 5.29
N ARG A 189 -24.25 -0.31 5.97
CA ARG A 189 -23.28 0.80 5.94
C ARG A 189 -22.74 1.07 4.53
N LEU A 190 -22.54 0.02 3.75
CA LEU A 190 -21.96 0.10 2.41
C LEU A 190 -23.00 0.25 1.31
N SER A 191 -24.30 0.10 1.62
CA SER A 191 -25.38 0.18 0.63
C SER A 191 -25.59 1.61 0.13
N ALA A 192 -25.68 1.76 -1.18
CA ALA A 192 -26.25 2.96 -1.79
C ALA A 192 -27.75 3.05 -1.46
N PRO A 193 -28.38 4.25 -1.48
CA PRO A 193 -29.82 4.38 -1.36
C PRO A 193 -30.55 3.53 -2.40
N GLY A 194 -31.47 2.68 -1.95
CA GLY A 194 -32.22 1.76 -2.82
C GLY A 194 -31.44 0.55 -3.32
N ALA A 195 -30.26 0.28 -2.78
CA ALA A 195 -29.46 -0.91 -3.12
C ALA A 195 -30.27 -2.20 -2.97
N SER A 196 -30.22 -3.07 -3.97
CA SER A 196 -30.90 -4.36 -3.92
C SER A 196 -30.06 -5.41 -3.18
N LEU A 197 -30.70 -6.43 -2.63
CA LEU A 197 -30.05 -7.57 -1.99
C LEU A 197 -30.82 -8.85 -2.33
N ALA A 198 -30.11 -9.90 -2.71
CA ALA A 198 -30.68 -11.22 -2.90
C ALA A 198 -29.82 -12.30 -2.26
N THR A 199 -30.45 -13.36 -1.76
CA THR A 199 -29.79 -14.52 -1.16
C THR A 199 -30.61 -15.79 -1.36
N PHE A 200 -29.94 -16.91 -1.51
CA PHE A 200 -30.55 -18.23 -1.71
C PHE A 200 -31.30 -18.76 -0.47
N THR A 201 -31.03 -18.20 0.71
CA THR A 201 -31.64 -18.68 1.96
C THR A 201 -32.95 -17.95 2.26
N SER A 202 -33.94 -18.68 2.80
CA SER A 202 -35.19 -18.13 3.34
C SER A 202 -35.25 -18.14 4.86
N ALA A 203 -34.09 -18.35 5.54
CA ALA A 203 -34.00 -18.48 7.00
C ALA A 203 -34.59 -17.25 7.71
N GLY A 204 -35.49 -17.50 8.66
CA GLY A 204 -36.24 -16.44 9.35
C GLY A 204 -35.37 -15.46 10.13
N PHE A 205 -34.28 -15.92 10.73
CA PHE A 205 -33.36 -15.05 11.45
C PHE A 205 -32.56 -14.13 10.52
N VAL A 206 -32.14 -14.62 9.34
CA VAL A 206 -31.48 -13.80 8.30
C VAL A 206 -32.42 -12.70 7.84
N ARG A 207 -33.69 -13.06 7.52
CA ARG A 207 -34.69 -12.07 7.12
C ARG A 207 -34.91 -11.00 8.21
N ARG A 208 -35.07 -11.39 9.47
CA ARG A 208 -35.26 -10.44 10.58
C ARG A 208 -34.02 -9.56 10.80
N GLY A 209 -32.83 -10.12 10.76
CA GLY A 209 -31.58 -9.36 10.91
C GLY A 209 -31.36 -8.32 9.80
N LEU A 210 -31.64 -8.67 8.53
CA LEU A 210 -31.59 -7.74 7.41
C LEU A 210 -32.64 -6.62 7.55
N ILE A 211 -33.88 -6.94 7.99
CA ILE A 211 -34.91 -5.93 8.25
C ILE A 211 -34.45 -4.98 9.36
N ALA A 212 -33.89 -5.50 10.45
CA ALA A 212 -33.36 -4.68 11.54
C ALA A 212 -32.19 -3.77 11.08
N ALA A 213 -31.42 -4.20 10.08
CA ALA A 213 -30.35 -3.41 9.47
C ALA A 213 -30.84 -2.32 8.48
N GLY A 214 -32.14 -2.33 8.12
CA GLY A 214 -32.75 -1.31 7.24
C GLY A 214 -33.08 -1.79 5.82
N PHE A 215 -33.10 -3.11 5.58
CA PHE A 215 -33.55 -3.67 4.29
C PHE A 215 -35.05 -4.07 4.34
N ALA A 216 -35.81 -3.70 3.33
CA ALA A 216 -37.16 -4.22 3.13
C ALA A 216 -37.08 -5.58 2.44
N MET A 217 -37.18 -6.68 3.22
CA MET A 217 -36.93 -8.04 2.74
C MET A 217 -38.22 -8.82 2.54
N HIS A 218 -38.35 -9.45 1.38
CA HIS A 218 -39.48 -10.28 0.97
C HIS A 218 -39.03 -11.72 0.70
N ARG A 219 -39.96 -12.68 0.92
CA ARG A 219 -39.84 -14.04 0.42
C ARG A 219 -40.34 -14.06 -1.02
N VAL A 220 -39.58 -14.64 -1.91
CA VAL A 220 -39.91 -14.82 -3.32
C VAL A 220 -39.63 -16.27 -3.73
N PRO A 221 -40.17 -16.76 -4.85
CA PRO A 221 -39.90 -18.11 -5.31
C PRO A 221 -38.43 -18.42 -5.43
N GLY A 222 -38.00 -19.53 -4.87
CA GLY A 222 -36.62 -20.02 -4.94
C GLY A 222 -36.31 -20.75 -6.26
N HIS A 223 -35.15 -21.38 -6.37
CA HIS A 223 -34.68 -22.15 -7.51
C HIS A 223 -34.61 -23.66 -7.21
N GLY A 224 -34.99 -24.47 -8.18
CA GLY A 224 -34.92 -25.94 -8.09
C GLY A 224 -35.71 -26.52 -6.92
N LYS A 225 -35.04 -27.15 -5.96
CA LYS A 225 -35.71 -27.75 -4.78
C LYS A 225 -35.97 -26.74 -3.65
N LYS A 226 -35.46 -25.51 -3.75
CA LYS A 226 -35.69 -24.45 -2.76
C LYS A 226 -36.96 -23.70 -3.09
N TRP A 227 -37.98 -23.82 -2.21
CA TRP A 227 -39.30 -23.20 -2.43
C TRP A 227 -39.30 -21.68 -2.36
N GLU A 228 -38.44 -21.13 -1.49
CA GLU A 228 -38.36 -19.68 -1.24
C GLU A 228 -36.91 -19.25 -1.11
N MET A 229 -36.65 -18.02 -1.51
CA MET A 229 -35.43 -17.25 -1.28
C MET A 229 -35.78 -15.88 -0.74
N LEU A 230 -34.78 -15.06 -0.36
CA LEU A 230 -35.00 -13.68 0.05
C LEU A 230 -34.48 -12.71 -0.99
N SER A 231 -35.28 -11.68 -1.27
CA SER A 231 -34.87 -10.51 -2.04
C SER A 231 -35.43 -9.25 -1.39
N GLY A 232 -34.75 -8.12 -1.54
CA GLY A 232 -35.19 -6.86 -0.94
C GLY A 232 -34.34 -5.67 -1.37
N ARG A 233 -34.64 -4.52 -0.74
CA ARG A 233 -33.94 -3.25 -1.00
C ARG A 233 -33.60 -2.54 0.29
N TYR A 234 -32.50 -1.82 0.28
CA TYR A 234 -32.08 -0.96 1.38
C TYR A 234 -32.93 0.33 1.39
N GLU A 235 -33.61 0.59 2.51
CA GLU A 235 -34.47 1.77 2.73
C GLU A 235 -33.92 2.67 3.86
N GLY A 236 -32.76 2.29 4.43
CA GLY A 236 -32.12 3.08 5.48
C GLY A 236 -31.46 4.35 4.93
N PRO A 237 -31.03 5.25 5.82
CA PRO A 237 -30.35 6.48 5.43
C PRO A 237 -28.97 6.19 4.83
N GLU A 238 -28.55 7.05 3.90
CA GLU A 238 -27.16 7.05 3.44
C GLU A 238 -26.23 7.37 4.61
N ARG A 239 -25.20 6.57 4.78
CA ARG A 239 -24.17 6.77 5.82
C ARG A 239 -22.93 7.40 5.22
N LEU A 240 -22.78 8.71 5.41
CA LEU A 240 -21.59 9.45 5.05
C LEU A 240 -20.44 9.09 5.98
N GLY A 241 -19.21 9.25 5.48
CA GLY A 241 -18.01 9.04 6.29
C GLY A 241 -17.91 10.02 7.46
N ASP A 242 -17.32 9.57 8.56
CA ASP A 242 -17.16 10.30 9.82
C ASP A 242 -16.00 11.32 9.82
N LYS A 243 -15.22 11.40 8.72
CA LYS A 243 -14.03 12.25 8.61
C LYS A 243 -14.09 13.12 7.36
N PRO A 244 -14.63 14.34 7.45
CA PRO A 244 -14.83 15.20 6.28
C PRO A 244 -13.52 15.56 5.55
N TRP A 245 -12.38 15.56 6.23
CA TRP A 245 -11.06 15.79 5.61
C TRP A 245 -10.54 14.64 4.76
N TYR A 246 -11.22 13.50 4.73
CA TYR A 246 -10.98 12.37 3.82
C TYR A 246 -12.17 12.12 2.88
N ALA A 247 -13.20 12.97 2.93
CA ALA A 247 -14.32 12.88 2.02
C ALA A 247 -13.86 13.08 0.56
N ARG A 248 -14.59 12.48 -0.35
CA ARG A 248 -14.30 12.59 -1.79
C ARG A 248 -14.65 13.98 -2.30
N PRO A 249 -13.80 14.65 -3.09
CA PRO A 249 -14.17 15.85 -3.80
C PRO A 249 -15.28 15.60 -4.80
N GLN A 250 -15.97 16.68 -5.18
CA GLN A 250 -16.96 16.60 -6.26
C GLN A 250 -16.30 16.13 -7.57
N ARG A 251 -16.96 15.19 -8.27
CA ARG A 251 -16.47 14.69 -9.56
C ARG A 251 -16.41 15.81 -10.59
N SER A 252 -15.36 15.79 -11.41
CA SER A 252 -15.32 16.64 -12.60
C SER A 252 -16.39 16.19 -13.62
N PRO A 253 -17.13 17.13 -14.20
CA PRO A 253 -18.09 16.80 -15.26
C PRO A 253 -17.39 16.38 -16.57
N ARG A 254 -16.14 16.79 -16.79
CA ARG A 254 -15.33 16.41 -17.95
C ARG A 254 -14.25 15.44 -17.51
N ARG A 255 -14.07 14.36 -18.29
CA ARG A 255 -13.03 13.35 -18.10
C ARG A 255 -11.75 13.73 -18.85
N GLU A 256 -11.18 14.87 -18.48
CA GLU A 256 -9.96 15.40 -19.02
C GLU A 256 -8.99 15.70 -17.88
N ALA A 257 -7.75 15.26 -17.99
CA ALA A 257 -6.73 15.47 -16.98
C ALA A 257 -5.38 15.82 -17.59
N LEU A 258 -4.61 16.66 -16.90
CA LEU A 258 -3.19 16.81 -17.14
C LEU A 258 -2.41 16.14 -15.99
N VAL A 259 -1.36 15.40 -16.32
CA VAL A 259 -0.47 14.74 -15.36
C VAL A 259 0.92 15.29 -15.56
N ILE A 260 1.55 15.82 -14.50
CA ILE A 260 2.87 16.44 -14.54
C ILE A 260 3.91 15.45 -14.01
N GLY A 261 4.77 14.95 -14.92
CA GLY A 261 5.83 13.98 -14.66
C GLY A 261 5.49 12.59 -15.19
N ALA A 262 6.31 12.04 -16.09
CA ALA A 262 6.15 10.74 -16.74
C ALA A 262 7.13 9.67 -16.17
N GLY A 263 7.29 9.63 -14.86
CA GLY A 263 7.81 8.49 -14.12
C GLY A 263 6.73 7.47 -13.82
N LEU A 264 7.03 6.42 -13.04
CA LEU A 264 6.08 5.35 -12.67
C LEU A 264 4.75 5.89 -12.12
N ALA A 265 4.78 6.89 -11.23
CA ALA A 265 3.58 7.44 -10.63
C ALA A 265 2.67 8.13 -11.66
N GLY A 266 3.25 8.95 -12.54
CA GLY A 266 2.50 9.66 -13.58
C GLY A 266 1.96 8.72 -14.66
N CYS A 267 2.79 7.80 -15.17
CA CYS A 267 2.37 6.82 -16.16
C CYS A 267 1.25 5.90 -15.62
N ALA A 268 1.38 5.44 -14.37
CA ALA A 268 0.35 4.62 -13.73
C ALA A 268 -0.97 5.38 -13.54
N THR A 269 -0.89 6.63 -13.10
CA THR A 269 -2.08 7.49 -12.95
C THR A 269 -2.75 7.73 -14.30
N ALA A 270 -1.97 8.06 -15.34
CA ALA A 270 -2.49 8.28 -16.69
C ALA A 270 -3.18 7.03 -17.23
N ALA A 271 -2.56 5.86 -17.10
CA ALA A 271 -3.13 4.58 -17.53
C ALA A 271 -4.45 4.25 -16.79
N SER A 272 -4.47 4.42 -15.46
CA SER A 272 -5.66 4.14 -14.65
C SER A 272 -6.84 5.06 -15.00
N LEU A 273 -6.59 6.32 -15.31
CA LEU A 273 -7.60 7.27 -15.78
C LEU A 273 -8.05 6.94 -17.22
N ALA A 274 -7.11 6.68 -18.12
CA ALA A 274 -7.40 6.32 -19.51
C ALA A 274 -8.27 5.06 -19.61
N ALA A 275 -7.99 4.04 -18.78
CA ALA A 275 -8.83 2.84 -18.66
C ALA A 275 -10.29 3.15 -18.24
N ARG A 276 -10.54 4.35 -17.71
CA ARG A 276 -11.85 4.87 -17.34
C ARG A 276 -12.43 5.86 -18.37
N GLY A 277 -11.82 5.91 -19.56
CA GLY A 277 -12.27 6.77 -20.66
C GLY A 277 -11.89 8.25 -20.51
N TRP A 278 -10.88 8.56 -19.66
CA TRP A 278 -10.34 9.91 -19.56
C TRP A 278 -9.40 10.19 -20.74
N GLN A 279 -9.40 11.45 -21.19
CA GLN A 279 -8.36 11.99 -22.06
C GLN A 279 -7.28 12.61 -21.17
N VAL A 280 -6.10 12.03 -21.18
CA VAL A 280 -5.00 12.40 -20.30
C VAL A 280 -3.85 12.99 -21.09
N THR A 281 -3.45 14.21 -20.80
CA THR A 281 -2.20 14.80 -21.31
C THR A 281 -1.12 14.58 -20.25
N LEU A 282 -0.12 13.76 -20.58
CA LEU A 282 1.02 13.42 -19.74
C LEU A 282 2.23 14.28 -20.13
N LEU A 283 2.70 15.13 -19.22
CA LEU A 283 3.83 16.05 -19.44
C LEU A 283 5.13 15.44 -18.91
N GLU A 284 6.19 15.47 -19.74
CA GLU A 284 7.54 15.05 -19.36
C GLU A 284 8.55 16.14 -19.76
N ARG A 285 9.40 16.55 -18.82
CA ARG A 285 10.42 17.58 -19.07
C ARG A 285 11.57 17.11 -19.96
N HIS A 286 11.90 15.81 -19.90
CA HIS A 286 12.96 15.21 -20.71
C HIS A 286 12.47 14.83 -22.13
N ALA A 287 13.42 14.43 -22.97
CA ALA A 287 13.14 13.94 -24.33
C ALA A 287 12.38 12.59 -24.33
N VAL A 288 12.56 11.80 -23.29
CA VAL A 288 11.92 10.49 -23.10
C VAL A 288 11.44 10.34 -21.65
N ILE A 289 10.46 9.48 -21.45
CA ILE A 289 9.90 9.20 -20.12
C ILE A 289 10.87 8.42 -19.22
N ALA A 290 10.59 8.36 -17.93
CA ALA A 290 11.31 7.55 -16.96
C ALA A 290 12.82 7.87 -16.83
N GLN A 291 13.24 9.13 -16.98
CA GLN A 291 14.65 9.52 -16.93
C GLN A 291 15.18 9.73 -15.50
N GLU A 292 14.30 9.89 -14.51
CA GLU A 292 14.67 10.13 -13.11
C GLU A 292 14.76 8.81 -12.31
N ALA A 293 14.19 8.73 -11.12
CA ALA A 293 14.20 7.52 -10.28
C ALA A 293 13.63 6.26 -10.97
N SER A 294 12.76 6.44 -11.96
CA SER A 294 12.16 5.35 -12.73
C SER A 294 13.04 4.84 -13.89
N GLY A 295 14.27 5.34 -14.04
CA GLY A 295 15.13 5.04 -15.20
C GLY A 295 16.19 3.96 -14.96
N ASN A 296 16.17 3.24 -13.84
CA ASN A 296 17.14 2.18 -13.59
C ASN A 296 16.98 1.02 -14.59
N PRO A 297 18.09 0.38 -15.04
CA PRO A 297 18.04 -0.78 -15.93
C PRO A 297 17.22 -1.92 -15.35
N GLN A 298 17.34 -2.14 -14.03
CA GLN A 298 16.58 -3.11 -13.26
C GLN A 298 16.21 -2.49 -11.91
N GLY A 299 14.95 -2.61 -11.55
CA GLY A 299 14.43 -2.32 -10.22
C GLY A 299 13.95 -3.60 -9.56
N VAL A 300 14.08 -3.72 -8.26
CA VAL A 300 13.71 -4.92 -7.51
C VAL A 300 12.29 -4.80 -6.96
N LEU A 301 11.49 -5.85 -7.12
CA LEU A 301 10.20 -5.99 -6.43
C LEU A 301 10.46 -6.39 -4.98
N TYR A 302 10.92 -5.43 -4.18
CA TYR A 302 11.32 -5.67 -2.80
C TYR A 302 10.17 -5.45 -1.82
N LEU A 303 9.77 -6.54 -1.14
CA LEU A 303 8.70 -6.50 -0.14
C LEU A 303 9.26 -6.28 1.26
N LYS A 304 9.39 -5.02 1.68
CA LYS A 304 9.75 -4.71 3.06
C LYS A 304 8.51 -4.78 3.96
N LEU A 305 8.27 -5.93 4.56
CA LEU A 305 7.11 -6.24 5.39
C LEU A 305 7.40 -6.08 6.88
N SER A 306 6.31 -5.93 7.65
CA SER A 306 6.28 -6.00 9.11
C SER A 306 5.27 -7.06 9.55
N ALA A 307 5.63 -7.87 10.54
CA ALA A 307 4.73 -8.87 11.11
C ALA A 307 3.48 -8.28 11.82
N HIS A 308 3.45 -6.96 12.03
CA HIS A 308 2.40 -6.27 12.79
C HIS A 308 1.26 -5.69 11.92
N GLY A 309 1.12 -6.07 10.66
CA GLY A 309 0.00 -5.63 9.82
C GLY A 309 -0.08 -4.11 9.59
N THR A 310 1.06 -3.40 9.52
CA THR A 310 1.10 -1.95 9.34
C THR A 310 0.46 -1.51 8.02
N ALA A 311 0.00 -0.26 7.94
CA ALA A 311 -0.54 0.32 6.70
C ALA A 311 0.46 0.18 5.52
N LEU A 312 1.76 0.32 5.79
CA LEU A 312 2.79 0.12 4.78
C LEU A 312 2.85 -1.33 4.28
N SER A 313 2.79 -2.32 5.19
CA SER A 313 2.79 -3.74 4.80
C SER A 313 1.55 -4.11 3.99
N GLN A 314 0.37 -3.61 4.37
CA GLN A 314 -0.87 -3.82 3.62
C GLN A 314 -0.80 -3.19 2.22
N LEU A 315 -0.28 -1.96 2.10
CA LEU A 315 -0.03 -1.32 0.81
C LEU A 315 0.94 -2.12 -0.05
N VAL A 316 2.02 -2.63 0.55
CA VAL A 316 3.06 -3.40 -0.17
C VAL A 316 2.50 -4.71 -0.69
N VAL A 317 1.73 -5.47 0.11
CA VAL A 317 1.13 -6.74 -0.34
C VAL A 317 0.10 -6.51 -1.45
N ALA A 318 -0.82 -5.55 -1.28
CA ALA A 318 -1.82 -5.23 -2.30
C ALA A 318 -1.17 -4.69 -3.59
N GLY A 319 -0.17 -3.80 -3.46
CA GLY A 319 0.58 -3.23 -4.58
C GLY A 319 1.43 -4.26 -5.32
N PHE A 320 2.01 -5.22 -4.60
CA PHE A 320 2.75 -6.31 -5.19
C PHE A 320 1.86 -7.15 -6.09
N GLY A 321 0.70 -7.62 -5.60
CA GLY A 321 -0.25 -8.37 -6.41
C GLY A 321 -0.71 -7.59 -7.64
N HIS A 322 -1.04 -6.30 -7.50
CA HIS A 322 -1.44 -5.46 -8.63
C HIS A 322 -0.32 -5.30 -9.67
N THR A 323 0.91 -5.02 -9.23
CA THR A 323 2.06 -4.89 -10.14
C THR A 323 2.37 -6.21 -10.83
N ARG A 324 2.36 -7.36 -10.12
CA ARG A 324 2.58 -8.68 -10.70
C ARG A 324 1.63 -8.97 -11.88
N ARG A 325 0.37 -8.57 -11.78
CA ARG A 325 -0.63 -8.68 -12.86
C ARG A 325 -0.30 -7.79 -14.06
N LEU A 326 0.19 -6.57 -13.82
CA LEU A 326 0.63 -5.69 -14.91
C LEU A 326 1.86 -6.23 -15.64
N LEU A 327 2.81 -6.83 -14.91
CA LEU A 327 4.06 -7.32 -15.48
C LEU A 327 3.86 -8.47 -16.48
N GLN A 328 2.76 -9.21 -16.40
CA GLN A 328 2.43 -10.24 -17.39
C GLN A 328 2.23 -9.68 -18.80
N ARG A 329 1.99 -8.38 -18.93
CA ARG A 329 1.83 -7.69 -20.22
C ARG A 329 3.15 -7.19 -20.80
N LEU A 330 4.25 -7.27 -20.05
CA LEU A 330 5.57 -6.87 -20.52
C LEU A 330 6.23 -7.95 -21.38
N GLN A 331 7.17 -7.51 -22.23
CA GLN A 331 8.02 -8.44 -22.98
C GLN A 331 8.93 -9.24 -22.02
N PRO A 332 9.31 -10.47 -22.37
CA PRO A 332 10.04 -11.37 -21.47
C PRO A 332 11.40 -10.83 -20.99
N ASP A 333 12.04 -9.92 -21.74
CA ASP A 333 13.33 -9.30 -21.36
C ASP A 333 13.17 -8.04 -20.49
N ALA A 334 11.94 -7.62 -20.23
CA ALA A 334 11.64 -6.43 -19.44
C ALA A 334 11.40 -6.73 -17.93
N TRP A 335 11.25 -8.00 -17.58
CA TRP A 335 11.12 -8.42 -16.19
C TRP A 335 11.34 -9.93 -16.04
N ALA A 336 11.66 -10.38 -14.81
CA ALA A 336 11.73 -11.81 -14.49
C ALA A 336 11.22 -12.08 -13.08
N ALA A 337 10.33 -13.06 -12.94
CA ALA A 337 9.92 -13.63 -11.66
C ALA A 337 10.98 -14.64 -11.19
N CYS A 338 12.22 -14.21 -11.07
CA CYS A 338 13.34 -15.06 -10.67
C CYS A 338 13.45 -15.25 -9.15
N GLY A 339 12.58 -14.62 -8.39
CA GLY A 339 12.65 -14.57 -6.94
C GLY A 339 13.54 -13.43 -6.43
N VAL A 340 13.31 -13.06 -5.16
CA VAL A 340 14.15 -12.16 -4.38
C VAL A 340 14.52 -12.85 -3.08
N LEU A 341 15.81 -13.01 -2.83
CA LEU A 341 16.34 -13.57 -1.60
C LEU A 341 16.94 -12.44 -0.74
N GLN A 342 16.32 -12.18 0.40
CA GLN A 342 16.82 -11.23 1.39
C GLN A 342 17.67 -11.98 2.43
N LEU A 343 18.97 -11.75 2.44
CA LEU A 343 19.91 -12.41 3.34
C LEU A 343 19.71 -11.96 4.79
N ALA A 344 19.90 -12.88 5.72
CA ALA A 344 19.94 -12.62 7.15
C ALA A 344 21.37 -12.19 7.54
N PHE A 345 21.76 -10.95 7.20
CA PHE A 345 23.12 -10.44 7.35
C PHE A 345 23.55 -10.20 8.80
N ASP A 346 22.61 -10.14 9.75
CA ASP A 346 22.87 -10.08 11.19
C ASP A 346 21.81 -10.83 12.01
N ALA A 347 22.05 -11.00 13.31
CA ALA A 347 21.15 -11.73 14.21
C ALA A 347 19.78 -11.03 14.37
N LYS A 348 19.74 -9.70 14.32
CA LYS A 348 18.49 -8.92 14.42
C LYS A 348 17.63 -9.12 13.18
N GLU A 349 18.26 -9.14 12.01
CA GLU A 349 17.57 -9.41 10.76
C GLU A 349 17.05 -10.85 10.71
N ALA A 350 17.85 -11.82 11.17
CA ALA A 350 17.42 -13.23 11.28
C ALA A 350 16.19 -13.39 12.18
N GLU A 351 16.17 -12.73 13.36
CA GLU A 351 15.00 -12.73 14.25
C GLU A 351 13.78 -12.08 13.59
N ARG A 352 13.97 -10.96 12.87
CA ARG A 352 12.91 -10.28 12.12
C ARG A 352 12.33 -11.18 11.05
N GLN A 353 13.18 -11.87 10.29
CA GLN A 353 12.80 -12.79 9.23
C GLN A 353 12.03 -14.00 9.75
N ALA A 354 12.45 -14.57 10.88
CA ALA A 354 11.72 -15.67 11.54
C ALA A 354 10.29 -15.25 11.94
N LYS A 355 10.11 -14.02 12.47
CA LYS A 355 8.78 -13.47 12.79
C LYS A 355 7.93 -13.25 11.54
N LEU A 356 8.52 -12.83 10.43
CA LEU A 356 7.81 -12.68 9.16
C LEU A 356 7.36 -14.03 8.59
N ALA A 357 8.21 -15.04 8.64
CA ALA A 357 7.85 -16.39 8.17
C ALA A 357 6.69 -17.01 8.98
N GLN A 358 6.50 -16.60 10.23
CA GLN A 358 5.34 -17.00 11.03
C GLN A 358 4.07 -16.19 10.71
N ALA A 359 4.21 -14.96 10.21
CA ALA A 359 3.11 -14.02 10.02
C ALA A 359 2.53 -14.01 8.59
N PHE A 360 3.24 -14.61 7.63
CA PHE A 360 2.84 -14.62 6.22
C PHE A 360 2.88 -16.04 5.65
N PRO A 361 2.03 -16.36 4.67
CA PRO A 361 1.96 -17.69 4.09
C PRO A 361 3.19 -18.00 3.20
N ALA A 362 3.49 -19.27 3.04
CA ALA A 362 4.70 -19.76 2.36
C ALA A 362 4.72 -19.50 0.84
N ASP A 363 3.59 -19.22 0.23
CA ASP A 363 3.49 -18.80 -1.17
C ASP A 363 3.94 -17.34 -1.37
N LEU A 364 3.81 -16.48 -0.34
CA LEU A 364 4.36 -15.12 -0.38
C LEU A 364 5.84 -15.08 -0.03
N LEU A 365 6.26 -15.77 1.06
CA LEU A 365 7.65 -15.77 1.51
C LEU A 365 8.03 -17.06 2.24
N GLN A 366 9.29 -17.47 2.09
CA GLN A 366 9.84 -18.70 2.66
C GLN A 366 11.14 -18.39 3.40
N LEU A 367 11.27 -18.88 4.62
CA LEU A 367 12.54 -18.82 5.35
C LEU A 367 13.40 -20.00 4.91
N LEU A 368 14.57 -19.70 4.34
CA LEU A 368 15.50 -20.68 3.80
C LEU A 368 16.77 -20.75 4.63
N GLU A 369 17.23 -21.97 4.89
CA GLU A 369 18.58 -22.22 5.37
C GLU A 369 19.62 -21.91 4.28
N ARG A 370 20.88 -21.69 4.69
CA ARG A 370 21.97 -21.29 3.77
C ARG A 370 22.08 -22.19 2.53
N GLN A 371 22.10 -23.52 2.70
CA GLN A 371 22.23 -24.46 1.58
C GLN A 371 21.06 -24.37 0.57
N GLN A 372 19.85 -24.18 1.08
CA GLN A 372 18.65 -24.00 0.24
C GLN A 372 18.72 -22.68 -0.52
N ALA A 373 19.18 -21.62 0.15
CA ALA A 373 19.36 -20.29 -0.44
C ALA A 373 20.44 -20.33 -1.54
N GLU A 374 21.57 -20.97 -1.32
CA GLU A 374 22.65 -21.17 -2.30
C GLU A 374 22.19 -21.99 -3.52
N ALA A 375 21.37 -23.01 -3.30
CA ALA A 375 20.81 -23.81 -4.41
C ALA A 375 19.91 -22.98 -5.34
N ILE A 376 19.15 -22.02 -4.79
CA ILE A 376 18.31 -21.10 -5.58
C ILE A 376 19.17 -20.00 -6.22
N ALA A 377 20.11 -19.45 -5.45
CA ALA A 377 20.94 -18.34 -5.91
C ALA A 377 21.99 -18.74 -6.97
N GLY A 378 22.44 -20.00 -6.95
CA GLY A 378 23.50 -20.49 -7.84
C GLY A 378 24.90 -19.99 -7.50
N VAL A 379 25.07 -19.39 -6.33
CA VAL A 379 26.32 -18.82 -5.79
C VAL A 379 26.44 -19.12 -4.30
N GLU A 380 27.67 -19.11 -3.74
CA GLU A 380 27.88 -19.26 -2.31
C GLU A 380 27.43 -17.99 -1.56
N LEU A 381 26.80 -18.18 -0.41
CA LEU A 381 26.22 -17.11 0.40
C LEU A 381 26.74 -17.17 1.85
N PRO A 382 26.82 -16.03 2.54
CA PRO A 382 27.25 -16.00 3.95
C PRO A 382 26.17 -16.56 4.90
N ALA A 383 24.88 -16.50 4.52
CA ALA A 383 23.75 -16.88 5.36
C ALA A 383 22.55 -17.32 4.51
N GLY A 384 21.55 -17.93 5.14
CA GLY A 384 20.22 -18.09 4.59
C GLY A 384 19.42 -16.77 4.62
N GLY A 385 18.12 -16.84 4.41
CA GLY A 385 17.30 -15.64 4.40
C GLY A 385 15.84 -15.86 4.01
N LEU A 386 15.12 -14.76 3.80
CA LEU A 386 13.74 -14.80 3.28
C LEU A 386 13.74 -14.78 1.75
N PHE A 387 13.10 -15.77 1.18
CA PHE A 387 12.89 -15.88 -0.26
C PHE A 387 11.44 -15.53 -0.62
N TYR A 388 11.27 -14.67 -1.59
CA TYR A 388 9.99 -14.24 -2.17
C TYR A 388 9.88 -14.81 -3.59
N PRO A 389 9.20 -15.97 -3.77
CA PRO A 389 9.27 -16.73 -5.03
C PRO A 389 8.65 -16.01 -6.23
N GLU A 390 7.58 -15.24 -6.02
CA GLU A 390 6.90 -14.52 -7.10
C GLU A 390 7.47 -13.11 -7.37
N ALA A 391 8.47 -12.68 -6.58
CA ALA A 391 9.18 -11.42 -6.78
C ALA A 391 10.31 -11.57 -7.83
N GLY A 392 11.06 -10.51 -8.06
CA GLY A 392 12.16 -10.51 -9.01
C GLY A 392 12.58 -9.11 -9.39
N TRP A 393 13.08 -8.94 -10.61
CA TRP A 393 13.46 -7.64 -11.14
C TRP A 393 12.55 -7.19 -12.29
N VAL A 394 12.45 -5.90 -12.48
CA VAL A 394 11.67 -5.23 -13.54
C VAL A 394 12.55 -4.17 -14.20
N HIS A 395 12.39 -3.94 -15.49
CA HIS A 395 12.89 -2.76 -16.19
C HIS A 395 11.84 -1.63 -16.10
N PRO A 396 11.97 -0.65 -15.17
CA PRO A 396 10.92 0.33 -14.94
C PRO A 396 10.58 1.19 -16.15
N PRO A 397 11.55 1.57 -17.05
CA PRO A 397 11.20 2.28 -18.27
C PRO A 397 10.23 1.53 -19.18
N ALA A 398 10.35 0.20 -19.31
CA ALA A 398 9.41 -0.60 -20.11
C ALA A 398 8.01 -0.61 -19.49
N LEU A 399 7.92 -0.66 -18.15
CA LEU A 399 6.63 -0.55 -17.48
C LEU A 399 6.01 0.85 -17.68
N CYS A 400 6.80 1.92 -17.57
CA CYS A 400 6.33 3.28 -17.84
C CYS A 400 5.82 3.40 -19.29
N GLN A 401 6.54 2.84 -20.26
CA GLN A 401 6.16 2.84 -21.67
C GLN A 401 4.82 2.12 -21.89
N LEU A 402 4.66 0.90 -21.36
CA LEU A 402 3.41 0.12 -21.42
C LEU A 402 2.22 0.94 -20.88
N LEU A 403 2.43 1.64 -19.78
CA LEU A 403 1.39 2.45 -19.12
C LEU A 403 1.10 3.74 -19.89
N ALA A 404 2.11 4.40 -20.47
CA ALA A 404 1.94 5.63 -21.23
C ALA A 404 1.32 5.41 -22.62
N GLU A 405 1.41 4.20 -23.16
CA GLU A 405 0.85 3.83 -24.49
C GLU A 405 -0.64 3.46 -24.44
N GLN A 406 -1.29 3.58 -23.26
CA GLN A 406 -2.72 3.26 -23.19
C GLN A 406 -3.55 4.23 -24.06
N PRO A 407 -4.58 3.75 -24.79
CA PRO A 407 -5.51 4.60 -25.51
C PRO A 407 -6.11 5.69 -24.59
N GLY A 408 -6.08 6.94 -25.03
CA GLY A 408 -6.54 8.09 -24.24
C GLY A 408 -5.40 8.83 -23.52
N VAL A 409 -4.17 8.33 -23.53
CA VAL A 409 -2.98 9.04 -23.03
C VAL A 409 -2.26 9.74 -24.18
N ARG A 410 -2.08 11.03 -24.08
CA ARG A 410 -1.26 11.86 -24.97
C ARG A 410 -0.01 12.30 -24.24
N LEU A 411 1.15 11.77 -24.61
CA LEU A 411 2.45 12.12 -24.06
C LEU A 411 3.01 13.38 -24.74
N LEU A 412 3.45 14.36 -23.96
CA LEU A 412 4.19 15.54 -24.40
C LEU A 412 5.55 15.55 -23.71
N THR A 413 6.60 15.25 -24.44
CA THR A 413 8.01 15.37 -23.98
C THR A 413 8.53 16.78 -24.18
N HIS A 414 9.75 17.07 -23.63
CA HIS A 414 10.32 18.42 -23.61
C HIS A 414 9.36 19.49 -23.05
N SER A 415 8.53 19.08 -22.06
CA SER A 415 7.44 19.88 -21.52
C SER A 415 7.63 20.06 -20.02
N ASP A 416 8.56 20.94 -19.62
CA ASP A 416 8.82 21.28 -18.21
C ASP A 416 7.82 22.35 -17.73
N ALA A 417 6.83 21.94 -16.95
CA ALA A 417 5.89 22.85 -16.31
C ALA A 417 6.58 23.58 -15.14
N LEU A 418 6.72 24.90 -15.24
CA LEU A 418 7.32 25.74 -14.21
C LEU A 418 6.28 26.38 -13.30
N GLU A 419 5.08 26.60 -13.81
CA GLU A 419 3.95 27.21 -13.11
C GLU A 419 2.67 26.40 -13.37
N LEU A 420 1.79 26.35 -12.38
CA LEU A 420 0.45 25.79 -12.47
C LEU A 420 -0.54 26.83 -11.95
N ARG A 421 -1.48 27.25 -12.79
CA ARG A 421 -2.47 28.25 -12.42
C ARG A 421 -3.88 27.76 -12.79
N GLN A 422 -4.87 28.18 -12.02
CA GLN A 422 -6.27 27.89 -12.29
C GLN A 422 -6.94 29.12 -12.91
N VAL A 423 -7.62 28.92 -14.04
CA VAL A 423 -8.40 29.94 -14.76
C VAL A 423 -9.73 29.29 -15.15
N ASP A 424 -10.85 29.88 -14.75
CA ASP A 424 -12.20 29.40 -15.07
C ASP A 424 -12.41 27.89 -14.85
N ASP A 425 -12.01 27.41 -13.65
CA ASP A 425 -12.07 25.98 -13.24
C ASP A 425 -11.20 25.02 -14.07
N VAL A 426 -10.28 25.55 -14.87
CA VAL A 426 -9.31 24.78 -15.65
C VAL A 426 -7.90 25.04 -15.14
N TRP A 427 -7.12 24.00 -14.93
CA TRP A 427 -5.72 24.07 -14.59
C TRP A 427 -4.88 24.19 -15.86
N GLN A 428 -4.02 25.19 -15.90
CA GLN A 428 -3.05 25.44 -16.97
C GLN A 428 -1.64 25.19 -16.46
N ALA A 429 -0.89 24.30 -17.13
CA ALA A 429 0.53 24.10 -16.91
C ALA A 429 1.32 25.00 -17.87
N LEU A 430 2.25 25.80 -17.35
CA LEU A 430 2.95 26.82 -18.12
C LEU A 430 4.47 26.66 -18.04
N HIS A 431 5.14 27.06 -19.13
CA HIS A 431 6.57 27.33 -19.17
C HIS A 431 6.77 28.82 -19.63
N GLY A 432 7.02 29.69 -18.66
CA GLY A 432 6.92 31.12 -18.88
C GLY A 432 5.50 31.55 -19.30
N GLU A 433 5.35 32.23 -20.41
CA GLU A 433 4.04 32.64 -20.94
C GLU A 433 3.32 31.54 -21.76
N ARG A 434 4.04 30.46 -22.10
CA ARG A 434 3.52 29.37 -22.94
C ARG A 434 2.71 28.39 -22.13
N ILE A 435 1.43 28.23 -22.45
CA ILE A 435 0.59 27.13 -21.96
C ILE A 435 1.02 25.85 -22.66
N LEU A 436 1.47 24.85 -21.87
CA LEU A 436 1.87 23.52 -22.37
C LEU A 436 0.65 22.60 -22.54
N ALA A 437 -0.24 22.61 -21.55
CA ALA A 437 -1.49 21.87 -21.52
C ALA A 437 -2.46 22.49 -20.53
N GLU A 438 -3.74 22.17 -20.71
CA GLU A 438 -4.79 22.58 -19.78
C GLU A 438 -5.85 21.47 -19.64
N ALA A 439 -6.43 21.33 -18.45
CA ALA A 439 -7.51 20.40 -18.16
C ALA A 439 -8.23 20.80 -16.84
N PRO A 440 -9.49 20.38 -16.63
CA PRO A 440 -10.20 20.62 -15.37
C PRO A 440 -9.57 19.89 -14.17
N VAL A 441 -8.78 18.84 -14.42
CA VAL A 441 -8.07 18.09 -13.39
C VAL A 441 -6.57 18.11 -13.67
N ALA A 442 -5.78 18.44 -12.64
CA ALA A 442 -4.32 18.39 -12.66
C ALA A 442 -3.80 17.43 -11.60
N ILE A 443 -2.85 16.58 -11.99
CA ILE A 443 -2.23 15.59 -11.09
C ILE A 443 -0.73 15.81 -11.04
N LEU A 444 -0.21 16.04 -9.84
CA LEU A 444 1.19 16.26 -9.57
C LEU A 444 1.90 14.93 -9.31
N ALA A 445 2.72 14.45 -10.27
CA ALA A 445 3.44 13.18 -10.21
C ALA A 445 4.95 13.33 -10.44
N GLY A 446 5.49 14.54 -10.33
CA GLY A 446 6.89 14.89 -10.57
C GLY A 446 7.84 14.64 -9.39
N ALA A 447 7.60 13.60 -8.59
CA ALA A 447 8.41 13.26 -7.40
C ALA A 447 8.62 14.48 -6.48
N ALA A 448 9.85 14.91 -6.17
CA ALA A 448 10.10 16.06 -5.32
C ALA A 448 9.78 17.41 -5.99
N GLU A 449 9.73 17.47 -7.32
CA GLU A 449 9.35 18.68 -8.05
C GLU A 449 7.89 19.11 -7.80
N VAL A 450 7.06 18.18 -7.27
CA VAL A 450 5.72 18.49 -6.78
C VAL A 450 5.72 19.67 -5.80
N GLN A 451 6.79 19.86 -5.01
CA GLN A 451 6.92 20.98 -4.08
C GLN A 451 6.98 22.36 -4.76
N ARG A 452 7.23 22.43 -6.07
CA ARG A 452 7.11 23.67 -6.85
C ARG A 452 5.66 24.18 -6.86
N PHE A 453 4.68 23.28 -6.86
CA PHE A 453 3.24 23.58 -6.95
C PHE A 453 2.50 23.41 -5.62
N ALA A 454 3.05 22.58 -4.73
CA ALA A 454 2.52 22.25 -3.40
C ALA A 454 3.66 22.21 -2.37
N PRO A 455 4.22 23.38 -1.99
CA PRO A 455 5.39 23.47 -1.10
C PRO A 455 5.13 22.96 0.32
N GLU A 456 3.87 22.86 0.72
CA GLU A 456 3.44 22.33 2.02
C GLU A 456 3.66 20.84 2.19
N LEU A 457 3.83 20.07 1.11
CA LEU A 457 4.03 18.63 1.15
C LEU A 457 5.45 18.30 1.65
N PRO A 458 5.58 17.48 2.69
CA PRO A 458 6.87 17.21 3.34
C PRO A 458 7.66 16.13 2.59
N LEU A 459 8.01 16.39 1.34
CA LEU A 459 8.79 15.48 0.51
C LEU A 459 10.28 15.68 0.73
N LYS A 460 11.05 14.59 0.68
CA LYS A 460 12.52 14.60 0.79
C LYS A 460 13.14 13.86 -0.40
N ARG A 461 14.24 14.42 -0.90
CA ARG A 461 15.08 13.78 -1.91
C ARG A 461 16.14 12.92 -1.21
N ILE A 462 16.38 11.74 -1.73
CA ILE A 462 17.46 10.85 -1.31
C ILE A 462 18.15 10.38 -2.58
N ARG A 463 19.40 10.82 -2.76
CA ARG A 463 20.21 10.40 -3.90
C ARG A 463 20.58 8.93 -3.75
N GLY A 464 20.63 8.21 -4.86
CA GLY A 464 21.12 6.84 -4.90
C GLY A 464 21.75 6.53 -6.24
N GLN A 465 22.94 5.94 -6.20
CA GLN A 465 23.69 5.51 -7.36
C GLN A 465 23.69 3.99 -7.45
N ILE A 466 23.48 3.49 -8.67
CA ILE A 466 23.68 2.09 -9.04
C ILE A 466 24.94 1.96 -9.87
N THR A 467 25.53 0.76 -9.86
CA THR A 467 26.67 0.33 -10.68
C THR A 467 26.21 -0.75 -11.64
N ARG A 468 26.71 -0.72 -12.86
CA ARG A 468 26.50 -1.77 -13.88
C ARG A 468 27.79 -2.57 -14.03
N LEU A 469 27.69 -3.90 -13.95
CA LEU A 469 28.83 -4.81 -14.08
C LEU A 469 28.60 -5.76 -15.25
N PRO A 470 29.54 -5.89 -16.17
CA PRO A 470 29.44 -6.87 -17.25
C PRO A 470 29.29 -8.29 -16.69
N GLN A 471 28.37 -9.04 -17.29
CA GLN A 471 28.21 -10.46 -16.99
C GLN A 471 29.46 -11.26 -17.43
N THR A 472 29.90 -12.18 -16.59
CA THR A 472 30.89 -13.21 -16.92
C THR A 472 30.20 -14.56 -17.13
N ALA A 473 30.89 -15.52 -17.72
CA ALA A 473 30.39 -16.89 -17.82
C ALA A 473 30.08 -17.53 -16.46
N ALA A 474 30.90 -17.20 -15.43
CA ALA A 474 30.71 -17.69 -14.07
C ALA A 474 29.57 -16.99 -13.32
N SER A 475 29.35 -15.68 -13.55
CA SER A 475 28.26 -14.93 -12.91
C SER A 475 26.89 -15.19 -13.53
N ALA A 476 26.84 -15.81 -14.72
CA ALA A 476 25.59 -16.23 -15.38
C ALA A 476 24.79 -17.25 -14.55
N ALA A 477 25.43 -17.89 -13.57
CA ALA A 477 24.78 -18.83 -12.65
C ALA A 477 23.84 -18.15 -11.64
N LEU A 478 23.91 -16.81 -11.46
CA LEU A 478 23.04 -16.09 -10.53
C LEU A 478 21.57 -16.26 -10.91
N GLY A 479 20.82 -17.01 -10.08
CA GLY A 479 19.45 -17.45 -10.37
C GLY A 479 18.35 -16.51 -9.85
N CYS A 480 18.63 -15.68 -8.86
CA CYS A 480 17.66 -14.77 -8.23
C CYS A 480 18.28 -13.43 -7.86
N VAL A 481 17.44 -12.45 -7.53
CA VAL A 481 17.92 -11.18 -6.96
C VAL A 481 18.37 -11.41 -5.53
N LEU A 482 19.61 -11.03 -5.20
CA LEU A 482 20.12 -11.07 -3.83
C LEU A 482 20.03 -9.67 -3.21
N CYS A 483 19.52 -9.60 -1.99
CA CYS A 483 19.40 -8.38 -1.20
C CYS A 483 20.02 -8.56 0.19
N ALA A 484 20.75 -7.55 0.64
CA ALA A 484 21.19 -7.35 2.02
C ALA A 484 21.00 -5.86 2.37
N GLU A 485 22.04 -5.12 2.69
CA GLU A 485 21.98 -3.64 2.73
C GLU A 485 21.91 -3.03 1.32
N GLY A 486 22.50 -3.73 0.31
CA GLY A 486 22.33 -3.46 -1.12
C GLY A 486 21.59 -4.59 -1.83
N TYR A 487 21.68 -4.59 -3.17
CA TYR A 487 21.14 -5.67 -4.00
C TYR A 487 22.00 -5.92 -5.23
N VAL A 488 21.95 -7.13 -5.77
CA VAL A 488 22.47 -7.49 -7.09
C VAL A 488 21.42 -8.34 -7.81
N ALA A 489 21.15 -8.00 -9.07
CA ALA A 489 20.19 -8.71 -9.92
C ALA A 489 20.91 -9.66 -10.90
N PRO A 490 20.25 -10.78 -11.32
CA PRO A 490 20.68 -11.53 -12.48
C PRO A 490 20.87 -10.62 -13.70
N ALA A 491 21.80 -10.96 -14.58
CA ALA A 491 22.13 -10.10 -15.68
C ALA A 491 20.95 -9.89 -16.64
N ARG A 492 20.78 -8.64 -17.10
CA ARG A 492 19.89 -8.24 -18.16
C ARG A 492 20.74 -7.65 -19.29
N GLN A 493 20.59 -8.17 -20.52
CA GLN A 493 21.34 -7.71 -21.69
C GLN A 493 22.87 -7.73 -21.48
N GLY A 494 23.34 -8.75 -20.75
CA GLY A 494 24.78 -8.94 -20.49
C GLY A 494 25.36 -8.11 -19.34
N GLU A 495 24.52 -7.46 -18.52
CA GLU A 495 24.97 -6.65 -17.39
C GLU A 495 24.15 -6.93 -16.12
N HIS A 496 24.83 -7.02 -14.98
CA HIS A 496 24.23 -7.02 -13.66
C HIS A 496 24.02 -5.58 -13.18
N THR A 497 22.90 -5.33 -12.53
CA THR A 497 22.66 -4.08 -11.79
C THR A 497 22.94 -4.31 -10.31
N LEU A 498 23.82 -3.47 -9.75
CA LEU A 498 24.27 -3.52 -8.36
C LEU A 498 24.00 -2.19 -7.67
N GLY A 499 23.53 -2.18 -6.46
CA GLY A 499 23.31 -0.95 -5.70
C GLY A 499 22.50 -1.15 -4.44
N ALA A 500 22.14 -0.04 -3.81
CA ALA A 500 22.42 1.30 -4.24
C ALA A 500 22.87 2.14 -3.05
N SER A 501 23.67 3.15 -3.32
CA SER A 501 24.04 4.13 -2.29
C SER A 501 22.83 4.91 -1.77
N PHE A 502 22.97 5.53 -0.59
CA PHE A 502 22.01 6.44 0.03
C PHE A 502 22.73 7.71 0.51
N ASP A 503 22.51 8.82 -0.20
CA ASP A 503 23.02 10.12 0.18
C ASP A 503 21.87 11.12 0.39
N PHE A 504 21.80 11.70 1.59
CA PHE A 504 20.78 12.64 2.02
C PHE A 504 21.15 14.10 1.80
N HIS A 505 22.38 14.38 1.33
CA HIS A 505 22.96 15.73 1.29
C HIS A 505 23.26 16.21 -0.12
N SER A 506 23.68 15.32 -1.01
CA SER A 506 24.02 15.69 -2.38
C SER A 506 22.81 16.18 -3.17
N GLN A 507 23.05 17.17 -4.01
CA GLN A 507 22.08 17.71 -4.99
C GLN A 507 22.48 17.35 -6.43
N ASP A 508 23.59 16.68 -6.64
CA ASP A 508 24.12 16.27 -7.94
C ASP A 508 23.77 14.82 -8.25
N CYS A 509 23.37 14.52 -9.48
CA CYS A 509 23.11 13.18 -10.00
C CYS A 509 24.26 12.60 -10.85
N THR A 510 25.42 13.26 -10.87
CA THR A 510 26.60 12.73 -11.56
C THR A 510 27.12 11.49 -10.79
N PRO A 511 27.29 10.32 -11.44
CA PRO A 511 27.89 9.17 -10.79
C PRO A 511 29.32 9.44 -10.32
N THR A 512 29.68 8.86 -9.16
CA THR A 512 31.01 9.03 -8.56
C THR A 512 31.73 7.71 -8.38
N ALA A 513 33.05 7.69 -8.55
CA ALA A 513 33.88 6.52 -8.32
C ALA A 513 33.79 6.02 -6.85
N ALA A 514 33.66 6.93 -5.88
CA ALA A 514 33.51 6.58 -4.47
C ALA A 514 32.26 5.74 -4.21
N GLU A 515 31.11 6.06 -4.85
CA GLU A 515 29.90 5.27 -4.71
C GLU A 515 29.97 3.96 -5.51
N HIS A 516 30.70 3.92 -6.62
CA HIS A 516 31.00 2.66 -7.31
C HIS A 516 31.82 1.74 -6.40
N ALA A 517 32.84 2.25 -5.73
CA ALA A 517 33.62 1.48 -4.74
C ALA A 517 32.71 0.96 -3.61
N GLY A 518 31.88 1.82 -3.02
CA GLY A 518 30.92 1.40 -1.99
C GLY A 518 29.92 0.33 -2.47
N ASN A 519 29.46 0.40 -3.72
CA ASN A 519 28.61 -0.65 -4.29
C ASN A 519 29.38 -1.97 -4.49
N LEU A 520 30.67 -1.94 -4.86
CA LEU A 520 31.50 -3.15 -4.90
C LEU A 520 31.71 -3.77 -3.50
N ASP A 521 31.82 -2.94 -2.45
CA ASP A 521 31.88 -3.44 -1.06
C ASP A 521 30.55 -4.12 -0.67
N LEU A 522 29.41 -3.54 -1.00
CA LEU A 522 28.11 -4.18 -0.82
C LEU A 522 28.02 -5.54 -1.54
N LEU A 523 28.58 -5.66 -2.75
CA LEU A 523 28.63 -6.94 -3.46
C LEU A 523 29.42 -8.00 -2.70
N ARG A 524 30.58 -7.63 -2.13
CA ARG A 524 31.40 -8.54 -1.30
C ARG A 524 30.66 -8.99 -0.04
N GLU A 525 29.90 -8.09 0.59
CA GLU A 525 29.06 -8.40 1.74
C GLU A 525 27.91 -9.35 1.38
N ILE A 526 27.30 -9.18 0.20
CA ILE A 526 26.23 -10.05 -0.30
C ILE A 526 26.79 -11.45 -0.60
N SER A 527 27.89 -11.54 -1.38
CA SER A 527 28.52 -12.81 -1.76
C SER A 527 29.95 -12.58 -2.24
N THR A 528 30.92 -13.06 -1.46
CA THR A 528 32.33 -13.05 -1.87
C THR A 528 32.58 -13.91 -3.09
N ASP A 529 31.86 -15.03 -3.24
CA ASP A 529 31.91 -15.90 -4.42
C ASP A 529 31.46 -15.16 -5.69
N LEU A 530 30.30 -14.47 -5.63
CA LEU A 530 29.80 -13.69 -6.77
C LEU A 530 30.75 -12.52 -7.10
N ALA A 531 31.28 -11.84 -6.08
CA ALA A 531 32.28 -10.78 -6.27
C ALA A 531 33.54 -11.30 -6.98
N GLY A 532 34.04 -12.49 -6.61
CA GLY A 532 35.12 -13.18 -7.30
C GLY A 532 34.77 -13.55 -8.75
N ARG A 533 33.59 -14.10 -9.00
CA ARG A 533 33.09 -14.44 -10.34
C ARG A 533 32.95 -13.21 -11.26
N LEU A 534 32.68 -12.04 -10.69
CA LEU A 534 32.61 -10.75 -11.39
C LEU A 534 33.95 -10.01 -11.43
N HIS A 535 35.04 -10.61 -10.90
CA HIS A 535 36.37 -10.01 -10.84
C HIS A 535 36.37 -8.64 -10.12
N ALA A 536 35.53 -8.46 -9.11
CA ALA A 536 35.27 -7.18 -8.44
C ALA A 536 36.55 -6.54 -7.85
N ASP A 537 37.56 -7.34 -7.48
CA ASP A 537 38.82 -6.85 -6.92
C ASP A 537 39.81 -6.27 -7.96
N THR A 538 39.54 -6.53 -9.25
CA THR A 538 40.37 -6.03 -10.36
C THR A 538 39.76 -4.85 -11.08
N LEU A 539 38.51 -4.47 -10.74
CA LEU A 539 37.80 -3.36 -11.37
C LEU A 539 38.24 -2.03 -10.78
N ASP A 540 38.57 -1.05 -11.64
CA ASP A 540 38.76 0.33 -11.21
C ASP A 540 37.41 1.01 -11.06
N PRO A 541 37.01 1.49 -9.87
CA PRO A 541 35.77 2.22 -9.70
C PRO A 541 35.61 3.46 -10.61
N ALA A 542 36.69 4.04 -11.08
CA ALA A 542 36.68 5.20 -11.98
C ALA A 542 36.21 4.85 -13.40
N ASP A 543 36.39 3.61 -13.82
CA ASP A 543 36.00 3.13 -15.16
C ASP A 543 34.57 2.56 -15.19
N LEU A 544 33.94 2.37 -14.04
CA LEU A 544 32.63 1.73 -13.95
C LEU A 544 31.49 2.64 -14.45
N GLN A 545 30.55 2.02 -15.12
CA GLN A 545 29.34 2.67 -15.58
C GLN A 545 28.22 2.54 -14.54
N GLY A 546 27.40 3.57 -14.44
CA GLY A 546 26.26 3.57 -13.54
C GLY A 546 25.33 4.75 -13.80
N ARG A 547 24.38 4.94 -12.90
CA ARG A 547 23.53 6.13 -12.87
C ARG A 547 23.16 6.49 -11.45
N ALA A 548 22.97 7.77 -11.21
CA ALA A 548 22.43 8.29 -9.98
C ALA A 548 21.09 8.99 -10.23
N ALA A 549 20.19 8.94 -9.27
CA ALA A 549 18.89 9.62 -9.31
C ALA A 549 18.37 9.88 -7.89
N PHE A 550 17.40 10.81 -7.78
CA PHE A 550 16.75 11.12 -6.52
C PHE A 550 15.52 10.26 -6.30
N ARG A 551 15.54 9.42 -5.25
CA ARG A 551 14.32 8.88 -4.67
C ARG A 551 13.58 10.01 -3.97
N CYS A 552 12.25 10.00 -4.02
CA CYS A 552 11.42 10.96 -3.31
C CYS A 552 10.59 10.23 -2.27
N THR A 553 10.71 10.61 -1.00
CA THR A 553 10.00 9.97 0.11
C THR A 553 9.30 10.99 1.00
N SER A 554 8.25 10.54 1.67
CA SER A 554 7.60 11.23 2.78
C SER A 554 8.26 10.90 4.13
N PRO A 555 7.99 11.65 5.21
CA PRO A 555 8.56 11.37 6.54
C PRO A 555 8.14 10.04 7.16
N ASP A 556 6.99 9.49 6.76
CA ASP A 556 6.45 8.21 7.27
C ASP A 556 6.59 7.07 6.26
N TYR A 557 7.35 7.28 5.18
CA TYR A 557 7.62 6.31 4.11
C TYR A 557 6.39 5.78 3.35
N LEU A 558 5.19 6.31 3.63
CA LEU A 558 4.00 6.05 2.83
C LEU A 558 3.90 7.07 1.69
N PRO A 559 3.45 6.71 0.51
CA PRO A 559 3.26 7.66 -0.58
C PRO A 559 2.24 8.74 -0.19
N ILE A 560 2.25 9.85 -0.91
CA ILE A 560 1.28 10.93 -0.78
C ILE A 560 0.38 10.88 -2.00
N VAL A 561 -0.88 10.47 -1.81
CA VAL A 561 -1.82 10.19 -2.91
C VAL A 561 -3.20 10.73 -2.54
N GLY A 562 -3.77 11.54 -3.41
CA GLY A 562 -5.14 12.04 -3.24
C GLY A 562 -5.32 13.52 -3.58
N PRO A 563 -6.51 14.06 -3.27
CA PRO A 563 -6.84 15.47 -3.49
C PRO A 563 -6.06 16.38 -2.56
N LEU A 564 -5.73 17.58 -3.04
CA LEU A 564 -5.07 18.61 -2.26
C LEU A 564 -6.09 19.61 -1.70
N ALA A 565 -5.98 19.93 -0.42
CA ALA A 565 -6.74 20.99 0.21
C ALA A 565 -5.90 22.28 0.28
N ASP A 566 -6.57 23.43 0.38
CA ASP A 566 -5.89 24.67 0.73
C ASP A 566 -5.39 24.62 2.18
N PRO A 567 -4.08 24.74 2.47
CA PRO A 567 -3.54 24.56 3.80
C PRO A 567 -4.06 25.54 4.84
N GLY A 568 -4.28 26.80 4.43
CA GLY A 568 -4.76 27.87 5.31
C GLY A 568 -6.23 27.66 5.67
N ALA A 569 -7.07 27.44 4.67
CA ALA A 569 -8.48 27.17 4.85
C ALA A 569 -8.72 25.86 5.62
N PHE A 570 -7.90 24.82 5.38
CA PHE A 570 -7.93 23.56 6.14
C PHE A 570 -7.64 23.78 7.61
N ALA A 571 -6.58 24.54 7.92
CA ALA A 571 -6.21 24.85 9.30
C ALA A 571 -7.31 25.65 10.02
N ALA A 572 -7.99 26.56 9.32
CA ALA A 572 -9.11 27.32 9.87
C ALA A 572 -10.35 26.45 10.09
N ALA A 573 -10.77 25.65 9.08
CA ALA A 573 -11.95 24.78 9.14
C ALA A 573 -11.87 23.74 10.26
N TYR A 574 -10.68 23.18 10.49
CA TYR A 574 -10.47 22.09 11.44
C TYR A 574 -9.69 22.50 12.70
N ALA A 575 -9.64 23.79 13.02
CA ALA A 575 -8.94 24.33 14.21
C ALA A 575 -9.41 23.69 15.54
N ALA A 576 -10.69 23.27 15.61
CA ALA A 576 -11.27 22.61 16.79
C ALA A 576 -10.54 21.31 17.16
N LEU A 577 -10.06 20.53 16.15
CA LEU A 577 -9.30 19.29 16.37
C LEU A 577 -8.00 19.51 17.14
N GLY A 578 -7.48 20.70 17.09
CA GLY A 578 -6.32 21.06 17.86
C GLY A 578 -6.61 21.19 19.36
N LYS A 579 -7.84 21.49 19.76
CA LYS A 579 -8.27 21.58 21.17
C LYS A 579 -8.71 20.20 21.68
N ASP A 580 -9.52 19.51 20.89
CA ASP A 580 -10.00 18.15 21.18
C ASP A 580 -10.12 17.37 19.85
N ALA A 581 -9.29 16.35 19.69
CA ALA A 581 -9.28 15.51 18.48
C ALA A 581 -10.58 14.72 18.24
N ARG A 582 -11.47 14.64 19.24
CA ARG A 582 -12.78 13.99 19.14
C ARG A 582 -13.88 14.93 18.61
N GLN A 583 -13.65 16.24 18.65
CA GLN A 583 -14.59 17.22 18.12
C GLN A 583 -14.40 17.36 16.60
N VAL A 584 -15.03 16.47 15.84
CA VAL A 584 -15.01 16.49 14.38
C VAL A 584 -15.96 17.57 13.88
N PRO A 585 -15.46 18.66 13.23
CA PRO A 585 -16.33 19.67 12.65
C PRO A 585 -17.10 19.08 11.45
N ASP A 586 -18.40 19.39 11.38
CA ASP A 586 -19.23 19.07 10.21
C ASP A 586 -19.06 20.16 9.13
N THR A 587 -17.81 20.28 8.65
CA THR A 587 -17.42 21.27 7.67
C THR A 587 -16.77 20.54 6.48
N PRO A 588 -17.24 20.74 5.24
CA PRO A 588 -16.61 20.17 4.06
C PRO A 588 -15.13 20.54 3.95
N CYS A 589 -14.31 19.62 3.46
CA CYS A 589 -12.90 19.88 3.26
C CYS A 589 -12.71 20.97 2.18
N PRO A 590 -11.89 22.00 2.44
CA PRO A 590 -11.62 23.06 1.48
C PRO A 590 -10.63 22.58 0.40
N TRP A 591 -11.11 21.80 -0.53
CA TRP A 591 -10.32 21.27 -1.63
C TRP A 591 -9.85 22.38 -2.58
N ARG A 592 -8.63 22.24 -3.08
CA ARG A 592 -8.18 22.93 -4.30
C ARG A 592 -8.82 22.17 -5.47
N ALA A 593 -9.97 22.67 -5.96
CA ALA A 593 -10.82 21.96 -6.91
C ALA A 593 -10.01 21.44 -8.11
N GLY A 594 -10.12 20.15 -8.40
CA GLY A 594 -9.43 19.50 -9.51
C GLY A 594 -7.93 19.28 -9.33
N LEU A 595 -7.33 19.56 -8.17
CA LEU A 595 -5.89 19.36 -7.95
C LEU A 595 -5.61 18.15 -7.07
N TYR A 596 -4.74 17.26 -7.58
CA TYR A 596 -4.40 15.98 -6.96
C TYR A 596 -2.89 15.73 -6.96
N VAL A 597 -2.44 14.78 -6.16
CA VAL A 597 -1.03 14.36 -6.08
C VAL A 597 -0.91 12.85 -6.07
N ASN A 598 0.15 12.32 -6.69
CA ASN A 598 0.63 10.95 -6.56
C ASN A 598 2.16 10.96 -6.54
N SER A 599 2.75 10.95 -5.34
CA SER A 599 4.19 11.14 -5.15
C SER A 599 4.70 10.48 -3.85
N GLY A 600 6.00 10.58 -3.60
CA GLY A 600 6.60 10.16 -2.34
C GLY A 600 6.78 8.65 -2.18
N HIS A 601 6.93 7.88 -3.25
CA HIS A 601 7.03 6.42 -3.25
C HIS A 601 8.35 5.86 -2.72
N GLY A 602 9.38 6.70 -2.54
CA GLY A 602 10.68 6.28 -2.05
C GLY A 602 11.36 5.26 -2.97
N SER A 603 11.87 4.18 -2.39
CA SER A 603 12.48 3.06 -3.11
C SER A 603 11.47 1.96 -3.53
N ARG A 604 10.15 2.16 -3.28
CA ARG A 604 9.11 1.15 -3.51
C ARG A 604 8.15 1.51 -4.65
N GLY A 605 8.57 2.41 -5.54
CA GLY A 605 7.73 2.91 -6.63
C GLY A 605 7.16 1.80 -7.52
N LEU A 606 7.93 0.75 -7.83
CA LEU A 606 7.48 -0.40 -8.60
C LEU A 606 6.26 -1.10 -7.98
N ILE A 607 6.20 -1.18 -6.66
CA ILE A 607 5.11 -1.84 -5.95
C ILE A 607 3.95 -0.88 -5.67
N SER A 608 4.25 0.34 -5.23
CA SER A 608 3.22 1.26 -4.75
C SER A 608 2.62 2.16 -5.82
N ALA A 609 3.38 2.60 -6.83
CA ALA A 609 2.91 3.60 -7.79
C ALA A 609 1.77 3.09 -8.69
N PRO A 610 1.80 1.85 -9.22
CA PRO A 610 0.69 1.33 -10.02
C PRO A 610 -0.64 1.29 -9.26
N LEU A 611 -0.65 0.74 -8.04
CA LEU A 611 -1.86 0.67 -7.22
C LEU A 611 -2.31 2.06 -6.73
N CYS A 612 -1.39 2.98 -6.49
CA CYS A 612 -1.73 4.37 -6.14
C CYS A 612 -2.34 5.14 -7.32
N GLY A 613 -2.01 4.80 -8.56
CA GLY A 613 -2.72 5.27 -9.75
C GLY A 613 -4.18 4.83 -9.75
N GLU A 614 -4.45 3.55 -9.44
CA GLU A 614 -5.80 3.01 -9.26
C GLU A 614 -6.55 3.67 -8.09
N LEU A 615 -5.87 3.91 -6.96
CA LEU A 615 -6.44 4.60 -5.81
C LEU A 615 -6.88 6.02 -6.18
N LEU A 616 -6.05 6.77 -6.91
CA LEU A 616 -6.36 8.12 -7.33
C LEU A 616 -7.53 8.15 -8.33
N ALA A 617 -7.53 7.24 -9.30
CA ALA A 617 -8.63 7.10 -10.26
C ALA A 617 -9.94 6.72 -9.56
N ALA A 618 -9.89 5.86 -8.54
CA ALA A 618 -11.07 5.49 -7.75
C ALA A 618 -11.63 6.68 -6.96
N TRP A 619 -10.80 7.58 -6.45
CA TRP A 619 -11.28 8.82 -5.83
C TRP A 619 -11.94 9.76 -6.84
N LEU A 620 -11.34 9.95 -8.02
CA LEU A 620 -11.85 10.82 -9.07
C LEU A 620 -13.18 10.32 -9.64
N GLU A 621 -13.36 9.01 -9.76
CA GLU A 621 -14.54 8.37 -10.31
C GLU A 621 -15.55 7.94 -9.25
N ASP A 622 -15.31 8.17 -7.96
CA ASP A 622 -16.15 7.73 -6.84
C ASP A 622 -16.42 6.21 -6.86
N GLU A 623 -15.36 5.42 -7.10
CA GLU A 623 -15.38 3.96 -7.18
C GLU A 623 -14.99 3.30 -5.85
N PRO A 624 -15.27 2.00 -5.65
CA PRO A 624 -14.69 1.25 -4.54
C PRO A 624 -13.18 1.39 -4.47
N LEU A 625 -12.63 1.73 -3.31
CA LEU A 625 -11.19 1.90 -3.17
C LEU A 625 -10.45 0.56 -3.30
N PRO A 626 -9.26 0.54 -3.93
CA PRO A 626 -8.46 -0.68 -4.10
C PRO A 626 -7.66 -1.06 -2.85
N LEU A 627 -7.80 -0.32 -1.77
CA LEU A 627 -7.06 -0.44 -0.51
C LEU A 627 -8.00 -0.33 0.68
N PRO A 628 -7.63 -0.93 1.83
CA PRO A 628 -8.31 -0.67 3.09
C PRO A 628 -8.42 0.83 3.37
N ARG A 629 -9.57 1.27 3.88
CA ARG A 629 -9.82 2.69 4.20
C ARG A 629 -8.72 3.31 5.05
N THR A 630 -8.27 2.59 6.07
CA THR A 630 -7.18 3.06 6.95
C THR A 630 -5.85 3.22 6.23
N VAL A 631 -5.57 2.39 5.21
CA VAL A 631 -4.37 2.49 4.37
C VAL A 631 -4.49 3.69 3.42
N ALA A 632 -5.64 3.86 2.77
CA ALA A 632 -5.92 5.00 1.89
C ALA A 632 -5.82 6.34 2.65
N GLU A 633 -6.41 6.43 3.86
CA GLU A 633 -6.26 7.58 4.77
C GLU A 633 -4.79 7.83 5.16
N SER A 634 -4.02 6.75 5.37
CA SER A 634 -2.59 6.84 5.68
C SER A 634 -1.73 7.29 4.49
N CYS A 635 -2.22 7.20 3.26
CA CYS A 635 -1.59 7.75 2.06
C CYS A 635 -2.08 9.18 1.73
N HIS A 636 -3.20 9.63 2.31
CA HIS A 636 -3.84 10.89 1.97
C HIS A 636 -2.97 12.11 2.36
N PRO A 637 -2.84 13.17 1.51
CA PRO A 637 -2.01 14.34 1.80
C PRO A 637 -2.40 15.07 3.08
N ASN A 638 -3.69 15.17 3.41
CA ASN A 638 -4.20 15.86 4.60
C ASN A 638 -3.70 15.27 5.93
N ARG A 639 -3.18 14.03 5.94
CA ARG A 639 -2.64 13.40 7.15
C ARG A 639 -1.53 14.22 7.82
N PHE A 640 -0.74 14.97 7.05
CA PHE A 640 0.33 15.79 7.59
C PHE A 640 -0.19 17.09 8.21
N THR A 641 -1.12 17.75 7.55
CA THR A 641 -1.74 18.99 8.07
C THR A 641 -2.54 18.68 9.35
N LEU A 642 -3.29 17.58 9.33
CA LEU A 642 -4.03 17.09 10.50
C LEU A 642 -3.11 16.78 11.69
N ARG A 643 -2.01 16.06 11.46
CA ARG A 643 -1.00 15.78 12.50
C ARG A 643 -0.37 17.06 13.06
N LYS A 644 -0.11 18.06 12.21
CA LYS A 644 0.40 19.37 12.65
C LYS A 644 -0.62 20.09 13.52
N LEU A 645 -1.90 20.12 13.14
CA LEU A 645 -2.97 20.74 13.92
C LEU A 645 -3.09 20.10 15.31
N ILE A 646 -3.19 18.81 15.39
CA ILE A 646 -3.34 18.06 16.65
C ILE A 646 -2.11 18.24 17.54
N ARG A 647 -0.89 18.21 16.99
CA ARG A 647 0.36 18.36 17.75
C ARG A 647 0.61 19.80 18.23
N ASN A 648 0.30 20.82 17.41
CA ASN A 648 0.62 22.21 17.74
C ASN A 648 -0.23 22.80 18.87
N THR A 649 -1.35 22.18 19.18
CA THR A 649 -2.30 22.64 20.18
C THR A 649 -2.29 21.79 21.45
N CYS A 650 -1.61 20.65 21.47
CA CYS A 650 -1.40 19.86 22.68
C CYS A 650 -0.58 20.68 23.69
N PRO A 651 -1.08 20.92 24.93
CA PRO A 651 -0.37 21.70 25.96
C PRO A 651 1.03 21.17 26.30
N ALA A 652 1.22 19.84 26.18
CA ALA A 652 2.53 19.20 26.37
C ALA A 652 3.53 19.57 25.25
N CYS A 653 3.06 19.72 23.99
CA CYS A 653 3.91 20.11 22.85
C CYS A 653 4.20 21.62 22.82
N ARG A 654 3.33 22.47 23.39
CA ARG A 654 3.58 23.94 23.51
C ARG A 654 4.73 24.24 24.48
N ARG A 655 4.90 23.46 25.54
CA ARG A 655 6.01 23.66 26.51
C ARG A 655 7.39 23.39 25.89
N LEU A 656 7.47 22.55 24.86
CA LEU A 656 8.71 22.26 24.12
C LEU A 656 9.08 23.34 23.09
N LYS A 657 8.11 24.17 22.63
CA LYS A 657 8.34 25.25 21.68
C LYS A 657 8.68 26.60 22.35
N GLY A 658 8.57 26.70 23.67
CA GLY A 658 8.86 27.91 24.46
C GLY A 658 10.34 28.12 24.79
N LEU A 659 11.24 27.26 24.34
CA LEU A 659 12.69 27.49 24.40
C LEU A 659 13.11 28.34 23.19
N PRO A 660 13.72 29.52 23.39
CA PRO A 660 14.13 30.38 22.30
C PRO A 660 15.16 29.68 21.43
N SER A 661 14.89 29.61 20.12
CA SER A 661 15.89 29.28 19.11
C SER A 661 17.02 30.32 19.21
N ARG A 662 18.21 29.91 19.62
CA ARG A 662 19.41 30.76 19.57
C ARG A 662 19.71 31.10 18.10
N PRO A 663 19.96 32.37 17.78
CA PRO A 663 20.53 32.74 16.50
C PRO A 663 22.02 32.33 16.44
N PRO A 664 22.58 32.14 15.25
CA PRO A 664 23.97 31.74 15.10
C PRO A 664 24.92 32.91 15.42
N GLU A 665 26.00 32.55 16.10
CA GLU A 665 27.29 33.21 16.21
C GLU A 665 27.39 34.61 16.82
N THR A 666 27.85 34.66 18.06
CA THR A 666 28.80 35.69 18.50
C THR A 666 29.87 35.04 19.39
N ILE A 667 31.09 35.16 18.94
CA ILE A 667 32.32 34.73 19.65
C ILE A 667 32.41 35.47 20.97
N LEU A 668 32.46 34.77 22.11
CA LEU A 668 32.74 35.35 23.42
C LEU A 668 34.19 35.08 23.82
N PRO A 669 34.86 36.06 24.46
CA PRO A 669 36.26 35.90 24.89
C PRO A 669 36.42 35.02 26.12
N PRO A 670 37.63 34.53 26.46
CA PRO A 670 37.85 33.53 27.50
C PRO A 670 37.59 34.09 28.90
N VAL A 671 36.76 33.35 29.67
CA VAL A 671 36.50 33.64 31.06
C VAL A 671 37.49 32.92 31.98
N HIS A 672 38.22 33.65 32.80
CA HIS A 672 39.04 33.17 33.91
C HIS A 672 38.22 32.43 34.95
N ILE A 673 38.66 31.21 35.31
CA ILE A 673 38.08 30.42 36.41
C ILE A 673 38.93 30.65 37.66
N PRO A 674 38.31 31.04 38.82
CA PRO A 674 39.04 31.04 40.08
C PRO A 674 39.06 29.63 40.70
N THR A 675 40.24 29.16 41.09
CA THR A 675 40.42 27.95 41.84
C THR A 675 39.93 28.11 43.30
N GLY A 676 38.88 27.40 43.66
CA GLY A 676 38.42 27.21 45.02
C GLY A 676 37.81 25.84 45.18
N GLY A 677 38.49 24.96 45.94
CA GLY A 677 38.13 23.57 46.11
C GLY A 677 36.79 23.36 46.79
N ILE A 678 35.94 22.53 46.15
CA ILE A 678 34.78 21.89 46.77
C ILE A 678 34.78 20.44 46.33
N SER A 679 34.59 19.56 47.33
CA SER A 679 34.52 18.10 47.21
C SER A 679 33.53 17.69 46.11
N MET A 680 34.01 16.94 45.11
CA MET A 680 33.24 16.40 44.00
C MET A 680 32.48 15.15 44.45
N SER A 681 31.17 15.24 44.60
CA SER A 681 30.27 14.12 44.46
C SER A 681 29.97 13.97 42.96
N THR A 682 30.25 12.81 42.39
CA THR A 682 30.16 12.48 40.98
C THR A 682 28.76 12.71 40.44
N PRO A 683 28.53 13.44 39.27
CA PRO A 683 27.18 13.74 38.71
C PRO A 683 26.37 12.50 38.32
N GLY A 684 27.02 11.34 38.09
CA GLY A 684 26.35 10.12 37.66
C GLY A 684 25.38 9.47 38.68
N HIS A 685 25.61 9.63 39.97
CA HIS A 685 24.76 8.96 40.99
C HIS A 685 23.38 9.59 41.14
N GLN A 686 23.25 10.91 41.03
CA GLN A 686 21.94 11.56 41.15
C GLN A 686 21.02 11.30 39.95
N GLN A 687 21.57 11.20 38.77
CA GLN A 687 20.80 10.88 37.55
C GLN A 687 20.40 9.40 37.52
N GLN A 688 21.27 8.49 37.97
CA GLN A 688 20.96 7.06 38.11
C GLN A 688 19.82 6.83 39.12
N ASP A 689 19.84 7.52 40.27
CA ASP A 689 18.78 7.46 41.31
C ASP A 689 17.45 7.99 40.80
N ALA A 690 17.45 9.07 40.03
CA ALA A 690 16.23 9.61 39.41
C ALA A 690 15.63 8.64 38.39
N MET A 691 16.48 7.98 37.59
CA MET A 691 16.08 6.98 36.59
C MET A 691 15.52 5.72 37.26
N LEU A 692 16.17 5.21 38.31
CA LEU A 692 15.70 4.05 39.06
C LEU A 692 14.33 4.34 39.74
N LYS A 693 14.11 5.54 40.28
CA LYS A 693 12.82 5.96 40.83
C LYS A 693 11.71 6.01 39.79
N ARG A 694 12.03 6.38 38.54
CA ARG A 694 11.05 6.40 37.44
C ARG A 694 10.75 4.98 36.92
N LEU A 695 11.75 4.13 36.79
CA LEU A 695 11.54 2.72 36.39
C LEU A 695 10.74 1.97 37.44
N ALA A 696 10.96 2.21 38.74
CA ALA A 696 10.14 1.67 39.85
C ALA A 696 8.68 2.15 39.78
N ARG A 697 8.42 3.39 39.31
CA ARG A 697 7.06 3.88 39.07
C ARG A 697 6.39 3.18 37.89
N VAL A 698 7.12 2.94 36.80
CA VAL A 698 6.64 2.19 35.63
C VAL A 698 6.34 0.73 36.01
N GLU A 699 7.21 0.11 36.81
CA GLU A 699 6.98 -1.25 37.32
C GLU A 699 5.71 -1.31 38.16
N GLY A 700 5.47 -0.31 39.06
CA GLY A 700 4.23 -0.19 39.81
C GLY A 700 3.00 -0.06 38.91
N GLN A 701 3.08 0.74 37.85
CA GLN A 701 2.00 0.86 36.85
C GLN A 701 1.72 -0.45 36.15
N ILE A 702 2.76 -1.19 35.71
CA ILE A 702 2.60 -2.51 35.06
C ILE A 702 1.94 -3.50 36.03
N ARG A 703 2.36 -3.55 37.28
CA ARG A 703 1.68 -4.38 38.31
C ARG A 703 0.22 -3.98 38.50
N GLY A 704 -0.08 -2.69 38.48
CA GLY A 704 -1.45 -2.17 38.50
C GLY A 704 -2.29 -2.67 37.35
N ILE A 705 -1.76 -2.59 36.12
CA ILE A 705 -2.40 -3.09 34.91
C ILE A 705 -2.65 -4.62 34.97
N GLN A 706 -1.67 -5.40 35.45
CA GLN A 706 -1.84 -6.82 35.65
C GLN A 706 -2.97 -7.14 36.66
N ALA A 707 -3.11 -6.32 37.72
CA ALA A 707 -4.17 -6.47 38.70
C ALA A 707 -5.54 -6.11 38.10
N MET A 708 -5.64 -5.07 37.26
CA MET A 708 -6.87 -4.68 36.55
C MET A 708 -7.32 -5.82 35.59
N ILE A 709 -6.40 -6.40 34.82
CA ILE A 709 -6.68 -7.53 33.94
C ILE A 709 -7.21 -8.74 34.75
N ARG A 710 -6.59 -9.06 35.88
CA ARG A 710 -7.04 -10.17 36.75
C ARG A 710 -8.41 -9.94 37.37
N ARG A 711 -8.80 -8.69 37.62
CA ARG A 711 -10.12 -8.34 38.10
C ARG A 711 -11.19 -8.21 37.04
N GLY A 712 -10.82 -8.34 35.75
CA GLY A 712 -11.74 -8.22 34.63
C GLY A 712 -12.27 -6.77 34.46
N GLU A 713 -11.43 -5.77 34.77
CA GLU A 713 -11.82 -4.37 34.59
C GLU A 713 -11.99 -4.03 33.10
N ASP A 714 -12.69 -2.94 32.82
CA ASP A 714 -13.00 -2.48 31.48
C ASP A 714 -11.74 -2.30 30.60
N CYS A 715 -11.80 -2.78 29.36
CA CYS A 715 -10.67 -2.74 28.41
C CYS A 715 -10.21 -1.30 28.12
N GLU A 716 -11.11 -0.32 28.16
CA GLU A 716 -10.76 1.09 27.94
C GLU A 716 -9.94 1.66 29.11
N ALA A 717 -10.31 1.34 30.33
CA ALA A 717 -9.57 1.73 31.54
C ALA A 717 -8.17 1.08 31.55
N ILE A 718 -8.07 -0.20 31.16
CA ILE A 718 -6.80 -0.93 31.02
C ILE A 718 -5.93 -0.28 29.93
N ALA A 719 -6.49 0.06 28.77
CA ALA A 719 -5.77 0.71 27.67
C ALA A 719 -5.24 2.11 28.05
N GLN A 720 -6.00 2.88 28.84
CA GLN A 720 -5.55 4.18 29.37
C GLN A 720 -4.34 4.03 30.28
N GLN A 721 -4.31 3.02 31.14
CA GLN A 721 -3.17 2.74 32.04
C GLN A 721 -1.96 2.24 31.25
N PHE A 722 -2.14 1.41 30.22
CA PHE A 722 -1.05 1.03 29.32
C PHE A 722 -0.44 2.24 28.62
N SER A 723 -1.27 3.17 28.14
CA SER A 723 -0.80 4.40 27.49
C SER A 723 0.01 5.28 28.44
N ALA A 724 -0.40 5.36 29.71
CA ALA A 724 0.32 6.10 30.74
C ALA A 724 1.68 5.46 31.07
N ALA A 725 1.72 4.13 31.25
CA ALA A 725 2.95 3.38 31.52
C ALA A 725 3.95 3.49 30.37
N ARG A 726 3.48 3.39 29.11
CA ARG A 726 4.29 3.58 27.91
C ARG A 726 4.93 4.98 27.87
N LYS A 727 4.15 6.04 28.09
CA LYS A 727 4.68 7.42 28.12
C LYS A 727 5.73 7.62 29.19
N ALA A 728 5.56 6.98 30.36
CA ALA A 728 6.55 7.07 31.45
C ALA A 728 7.84 6.33 31.09
N LEU A 729 7.75 5.19 30.42
CA LEU A 729 8.91 4.42 29.93
C LEU A 729 9.64 5.16 28.80
N ASP A 730 8.93 5.73 27.83
CA ASP A 730 9.50 6.54 26.75
C ASP A 730 10.29 7.73 27.32
N LYS A 731 9.79 8.36 28.39
CA LYS A 731 10.48 9.47 29.04
C LYS A 731 11.75 9.02 29.77
N ALA A 732 11.72 7.87 30.46
CA ALA A 732 12.91 7.30 31.09
C ALA A 732 13.97 6.94 30.06
N TYR A 733 13.55 6.40 28.90
CA TYR A 733 14.41 6.09 27.78
C TYR A 733 15.11 7.33 27.18
N GLN A 734 14.36 8.42 26.97
CA GLN A 734 14.93 9.67 26.47
C GLN A 734 15.96 10.28 27.41
N GLU A 735 15.74 10.18 28.72
CA GLU A 735 16.71 10.66 29.74
C GLU A 735 17.96 9.77 29.78
N MET A 736 17.82 8.45 29.58
CA MET A 736 18.97 7.54 29.47
C MET A 736 19.81 7.88 28.25
N LEU A 737 19.18 8.17 27.11
CA LEU A 737 19.89 8.60 25.90
C LEU A 737 20.60 9.93 26.08
N ALA A 738 19.97 10.89 26.78
CA ALA A 738 20.61 12.17 27.10
C ALA A 738 21.86 11.99 27.97
N CYS A 739 21.78 11.13 29.00
CA CYS A 739 22.93 10.76 29.85
C CYS A 739 24.07 10.14 29.03
N LEU A 740 23.73 9.19 28.14
CA LEU A 740 24.72 8.51 27.30
C LEU A 740 25.43 9.48 26.32
N LEU A 741 24.68 10.47 25.83
CA LEU A 741 25.22 11.53 24.98
C LEU A 741 26.10 12.51 25.76
N GLU A 742 25.66 12.91 26.98
CA GLU A 742 26.44 13.76 27.86
C GLU A 742 27.76 13.10 28.26
N GLU A 743 27.76 11.81 28.65
CA GLU A 743 28.99 11.05 28.92
C GLU A 743 29.92 10.98 27.70
N THR A 744 29.35 10.83 26.50
CA THR A 744 30.12 10.73 25.26
C THR A 744 30.79 12.06 24.88
N VAL A 745 30.03 13.18 25.05
CA VAL A 745 30.49 14.55 24.71
C VAL A 745 31.47 15.10 25.74
N LEU A 746 31.36 14.70 26.99
CA LEU A 746 32.19 15.20 28.10
C LEU A 746 33.40 14.34 28.38
N ASP A 747 33.68 13.31 27.58
CA ASP A 747 34.86 12.44 27.74
C ASP A 747 36.14 13.17 27.35
N PRO A 748 37.02 13.55 28.29
CA PRO A 748 38.20 14.37 28.01
C PRO A 748 39.35 13.62 27.31
N GLU A 749 39.25 12.29 27.17
CA GLU A 749 40.28 11.46 26.53
C GLU A 749 40.06 11.22 25.03
N ARG A 750 39.00 11.76 24.47
CA ARG A 750 38.64 11.58 23.05
C ARG A 750 38.77 12.87 22.25
N ASP A 751 39.21 12.71 21.01
CA ASP A 751 39.21 13.82 20.07
C ASP A 751 37.83 14.11 19.50
N ASP A 752 37.65 15.28 18.83
CA ASP A 752 36.38 15.72 18.29
C ASP A 752 35.81 14.78 17.21
N ALA A 753 36.68 14.09 16.46
CA ALA A 753 36.27 13.18 15.39
C ALA A 753 35.71 11.86 15.97
N GLU A 754 36.35 11.33 16.99
CA GLU A 754 35.96 10.10 17.70
C GLU A 754 34.65 10.33 18.49
N THR A 755 34.54 11.48 19.15
CA THR A 755 33.32 11.93 19.85
C THR A 755 32.13 12.03 18.87
N LEU A 756 32.33 12.65 17.72
CA LEU A 756 31.29 12.80 16.70
C LEU A 756 30.85 11.45 16.11
N ALA A 757 31.81 10.55 15.86
CA ALA A 757 31.52 9.19 15.39
C ALA A 757 30.70 8.39 16.41
N ARG A 758 31.02 8.50 17.70
CA ARG A 758 30.30 7.84 18.79
C ARG A 758 28.90 8.38 18.97
N VAL A 759 28.72 9.70 18.95
CA VAL A 759 27.40 10.36 18.98
C VAL A 759 26.53 9.88 17.82
N ARG A 760 27.09 9.81 16.60
CA ARG A 760 26.36 9.28 15.44
C ARG A 760 25.95 7.81 15.63
N ALA A 761 26.85 6.98 16.15
CA ALA A 761 26.57 5.57 16.43
C ALA A 761 25.43 5.41 17.47
N ILE A 762 25.41 6.23 18.52
CA ILE A 762 24.33 6.25 19.53
C ILE A 762 23.00 6.64 18.89
N PHE A 763 22.96 7.72 18.09
CA PHE A 763 21.73 8.12 17.38
C PHE A 763 21.25 7.04 16.39
N THR A 764 22.14 6.43 15.64
CA THR A 764 21.77 5.39 14.67
C THR A 764 21.27 4.11 15.35
N LYS A 765 21.77 3.79 16.53
CA LYS A 765 21.47 2.55 17.24
C LYS A 765 20.22 2.64 18.11
N TYR A 766 19.92 3.82 18.67
CA TYR A 766 18.92 3.98 19.73
C TYR A 766 17.78 4.96 19.40
N THR A 767 17.81 5.68 18.28
CA THR A 767 16.70 6.47 17.75
C THR A 767 16.17 5.90 16.44
#